data_9fef350ae92233e49d591425a8ebd5e8
#
_entry.id   9fef350ae92233e49d591425a8ebd5e8
#
_cell.length_a   1.000
_cell.length_b   1.000
_cell.length_c   1.000
_cell.angle_alpha   90.00
_cell.angle_beta   90.00
_cell.angle_gamma   90.00
#
_symmetry.space_group_name_H-M   'P 1'
#
loop_
_entity.id
_entity.type
_entity.pdbx_description
1 polymer ?
#
loop_
_entity_poly.entity_id
_entity_poly.type
_entity_poly.pdbx_seq_one_letter_code
_entity_poly.pdbx_strand_id
1 'polypeptide(L)'
;MGLSRNQSIRSSGEYLEGMLSDYMGGKTKPSTRASPKAATSSRLVTVLTCLQFAFAVYATFLLYFMSPSVDLRGKPDFSWATRIWKQFTLTPHVINHYQESNSLVKEYSLIPSQVCEQEKIDFVQKKSTDAVMIKLKTELYQQVLDFQKAKIGTETLSELMSMKSKWDNSNNKIPKVTVILNHFKRKTLCAQIDSLLHQTLPFHHVWVLSFGSPNEQSLKRIVESYNNSKISFISSSYDFKYYGRFQMALQTEADLVYILDDDMIPGTKMLQILSHVAGTEKYKNSVLGSIGRILPFRQKDFTFPSYRKFRSKEAGLYLPDPAYDITLDRVVQVDFLSSSWFLSAELVKTLFIETPFTFMTGEDLHLSYQLQKYRNAGSFVLPVDPKDKETWGDSEHRLAYVAETTVIFKDIVQVRDDQWWKALSNGYITQWAAMNPQKIDALFYAHSIEEVKTLSPLLEKFRTTVGKKAYIVVSGGGFCPCEEAAVALKWPKSVCKERRFKIFDLGIGAISAAVSDSEVPVFQGVYASMKGLIKIHNPSVVIAVSDIETNVKKALKMAAETNLNGSTLVLLPRSTVPKALWMADLRPTALPNWNRMRLSISIITQNRVNSLTRLLKSLSNAYYLGDEVAITFNMDSKVDEATLKLANSFEWAHGPKILRRRIIQGGLIRAVSESWYPSSDDNFGLLLEDDIEVSPYYYLWIKNALLSYHYDPQVQLPELASISLYTPRLVEVVKERPKWNATEFFKGIHPNTPYLHQLPCSWGAVFFPKQWRESTCGWQASWKKFLIDMMYLRGYVSLYPNFPNQASFSTNHMEPGAHISAKDNVVKHDKSDFEVPLLGRDFRDLLPNGKLPPVGKLPALNLFNQAVSLKGLKAAGAKLGQDVLECGAAEVVVVDRETGLASHCAKF
;
A
#
# COMPACT_ATOMS: atom_id res chain seq x y z
N MET A 1 -19.17 -33.26 23.03
CA MET A 1 -20.13 -32.79 22.04
C MET A 1 -19.64 -33.25 20.67
N GLY A 2 -20.00 -34.45 20.31
CA GLY A 2 -19.72 -35.01 19.00
C GLY A 2 -21.05 -35.27 18.33
N LEU A 3 -21.19 -34.78 17.10
CA LEU A 3 -22.17 -35.22 16.09
C LEU A 3 -22.36 -34.09 15.06
N SER A 4 -21.44 -33.96 14.09
CA SER A 4 -21.73 -33.30 12.81
C SER A 4 -20.64 -33.47 11.72
N ARG A 5 -19.80 -34.53 11.80
CA ARG A 5 -18.76 -34.76 10.79
C ARG A 5 -19.09 -35.81 9.71
N ASN A 6 -20.24 -36.48 9.81
CA ASN A 6 -20.57 -37.61 8.91
C ASN A 6 -21.52 -37.26 7.73
N GLN A 7 -21.99 -36.01 7.60
CA GLN A 7 -22.85 -35.64 6.46
C GLN A 7 -22.12 -34.96 5.28
N SER A 8 -20.88 -34.47 5.44
CA SER A 8 -20.17 -33.82 4.36
C SER A 8 -19.41 -34.78 3.42
N ILE A 9 -19.20 -36.04 3.83
CA ILE A 9 -18.43 -37.00 3.03
C ILE A 9 -19.30 -37.72 1.99
N ARG A 10 -20.64 -37.79 2.20
CA ARG A 10 -21.56 -38.42 1.22
C ARG A 10 -21.86 -37.56 -0.01
N SER A 11 -21.78 -36.22 0.07
CA SER A 11 -22.05 -35.33 -1.06
C SER A 11 -20.90 -35.23 -2.08
N SER A 12 -19.68 -35.57 -1.68
CA SER A 12 -18.51 -35.52 -2.56
C SER A 12 -18.35 -36.77 -3.44
N GLY A 13 -18.91 -37.91 -3.00
CA GLY A 13 -18.88 -39.16 -3.77
C GLY A 13 -19.86 -39.17 -4.95
N GLU A 14 -21.05 -38.60 -4.75
CA GLU A 14 -22.07 -38.53 -5.81
C GLU A 14 -21.72 -37.55 -6.94
N TYR A 15 -20.89 -36.54 -6.67
CA TYR A 15 -20.44 -35.58 -7.68
C TYR A 15 -19.37 -36.16 -8.63
N LEU A 16 -18.60 -37.13 -8.17
CA LEU A 16 -17.60 -37.84 -8.98
C LEU A 16 -18.18 -38.93 -9.87
N GLU A 17 -19.23 -39.58 -9.42
CA GLU A 17 -19.95 -40.59 -10.25
C GLU A 17 -20.76 -39.94 -11.38
N GLY A 18 -21.30 -38.72 -11.19
CA GLY A 18 -22.01 -37.96 -12.21
C GLY A 18 -21.10 -37.46 -13.36
N MET A 19 -19.87 -37.12 -13.05
CA MET A 19 -18.89 -36.66 -14.07
C MET A 19 -18.30 -37.80 -14.92
N LEU A 20 -18.28 -39.04 -14.42
CA LEU A 20 -17.80 -40.20 -15.17
C LEU A 20 -18.85 -40.79 -16.10
N SER A 21 -20.15 -40.59 -15.81
CA SER A 21 -21.25 -41.10 -16.67
C SER A 21 -21.43 -40.26 -17.95
N ASP A 22 -21.17 -38.95 -17.91
CA ASP A 22 -21.32 -38.08 -19.08
C ASP A 22 -20.18 -38.19 -20.13
N TYR A 23 -19.07 -38.80 -19.73
CA TYR A 23 -17.93 -39.01 -20.63
C TYR A 23 -17.97 -40.31 -21.43
N MET A 24 -18.92 -41.23 -21.13
CA MET A 24 -19.02 -42.57 -21.74
C MET A 24 -20.23 -42.73 -22.67
N GLY A 25 -21.05 -41.70 -22.88
CA GLY A 25 -22.35 -41.80 -23.58
C GLY A 25 -22.44 -41.20 -25.01
N GLY A 26 -21.38 -41.17 -25.74
CA GLY A 26 -21.37 -40.64 -27.13
C GLY A 26 -21.52 -41.74 -28.21
N LYS A 27 -22.73 -41.99 -28.69
CA LYS A 27 -23.03 -42.84 -29.86
C LYS A 27 -22.49 -42.21 -31.15
N THR A 28 -21.56 -42.89 -31.86
CA THR A 28 -21.23 -42.58 -33.24
C THR A 28 -21.44 -43.80 -34.12
N LYS A 29 -22.13 -43.61 -35.25
CA LYS A 29 -22.31 -44.57 -36.35
C LYS A 29 -21.01 -44.78 -37.14
N PRO A 30 -20.80 -45.97 -37.74
CA PRO A 30 -19.53 -46.37 -38.30
C PRO A 30 -19.37 -46.00 -39.79
N SER A 31 -18.16 -45.62 -40.21
CA SER A 31 -17.69 -45.70 -41.60
C SER A 31 -16.27 -46.27 -41.66
N THR A 32 -16.19 -47.43 -42.21
CA THR A 32 -15.16 -48.12 -43.03
C THR A 32 -13.67 -47.97 -42.76
N ARG A 33 -13.10 -49.13 -42.43
CA ARG A 33 -11.77 -49.71 -42.77
C ARG A 33 -10.47 -48.89 -42.69
N ALA A 34 -9.70 -49.17 -41.66
CA ALA A 34 -8.24 -49.35 -41.74
C ALA A 34 -7.74 -50.15 -40.51
N SER A 35 -6.66 -50.89 -40.67
CA SER A 35 -6.18 -52.02 -39.90
C SER A 35 -5.85 -51.78 -38.41
N PRO A 36 -6.00 -52.81 -37.58
CA PRO A 36 -5.90 -52.66 -36.13
C PRO A 36 -4.55 -53.09 -35.60
N LYS A 37 -3.54 -52.21 -35.56
CA LYS A 37 -2.32 -52.50 -34.79
C LYS A 37 -1.65 -51.30 -34.09
N ALA A 38 -2.11 -50.07 -34.31
CA ALA A 38 -1.49 -48.87 -33.68
C ALA A 38 -2.31 -48.23 -32.57
N ALA A 39 -3.55 -48.67 -32.33
CA ALA A 39 -4.48 -47.97 -31.42
C ALA A 39 -4.44 -48.44 -29.94
N THR A 40 -3.78 -49.55 -29.64
CA THR A 40 -3.74 -50.11 -28.29
C THR A 40 -2.63 -49.53 -27.42
N SER A 41 -1.52 -49.11 -28.00
CA SER A 41 -0.41 -48.55 -27.18
C SER A 41 -0.68 -47.14 -26.69
N SER A 42 -1.35 -46.30 -27.49
CA SER A 42 -1.70 -44.94 -27.11
C SER A 42 -2.72 -44.80 -25.97
N ARG A 43 -3.73 -45.69 -25.99
CA ARG A 43 -4.73 -45.71 -24.91
C ARG A 43 -4.17 -46.23 -23.58
N LEU A 44 -3.22 -47.17 -23.61
CA LEU A 44 -2.59 -47.67 -22.38
C LEU A 44 -1.67 -46.61 -21.75
N VAL A 45 -0.96 -45.85 -22.57
CA VAL A 45 -0.10 -44.74 -22.06
C VAL A 45 -0.95 -43.62 -21.45
N THR A 46 -2.07 -43.26 -22.07
CA THR A 46 -2.96 -42.21 -21.57
C THR A 46 -3.60 -42.64 -20.24
N VAL A 47 -4.06 -43.90 -20.11
CA VAL A 47 -4.63 -44.42 -18.87
C VAL A 47 -3.59 -44.56 -17.77
N LEU A 48 -2.36 -44.97 -18.09
CA LEU A 48 -1.26 -45.03 -17.11
C LEU A 48 -0.84 -43.61 -16.63
N THR A 49 -0.85 -42.63 -17.52
CA THR A 49 -0.53 -41.23 -17.16
C THR A 49 -1.64 -40.63 -16.29
N CYS A 50 -2.90 -40.89 -16.58
CA CYS A 50 -4.03 -40.48 -15.74
C CYS A 50 -4.04 -41.15 -14.37
N LEU A 51 -3.67 -42.45 -14.32
CA LEU A 51 -3.56 -43.19 -13.05
C LEU A 51 -2.36 -42.69 -12.21
N GLN A 52 -1.25 -42.37 -12.84
CA GLN A 52 -0.10 -41.78 -12.17
C GLN A 52 -0.41 -40.38 -11.62
N PHE A 53 -1.15 -39.59 -12.38
CA PHE A 53 -1.59 -38.26 -11.92
C PHE A 53 -2.58 -38.36 -10.75
N ALA A 54 -3.56 -39.27 -10.84
CA ALA A 54 -4.51 -39.51 -9.75
C ALA A 54 -3.81 -40.06 -8.48
N PHE A 55 -2.79 -40.91 -8.65
CA PHE A 55 -2.01 -41.44 -7.53
C PHE A 55 -1.11 -40.37 -6.90
N ALA A 56 -0.52 -39.48 -7.70
CA ALA A 56 0.26 -38.33 -7.21
C ALA A 56 -0.61 -37.35 -6.41
N VAL A 57 -1.80 -37.04 -6.90
CA VAL A 57 -2.77 -36.17 -6.20
C VAL A 57 -3.23 -36.83 -4.89
N TYR A 58 -3.50 -38.13 -4.90
CA TYR A 58 -3.91 -38.87 -3.69
C TYR A 58 -2.77 -39.00 -2.67
N ALA A 59 -1.53 -39.23 -3.12
CA ALA A 59 -0.36 -39.27 -2.26
C ALA A 59 -0.06 -37.89 -1.63
N THR A 60 -0.24 -36.83 -2.40
CA THR A 60 -0.10 -35.44 -1.91
C THR A 60 -1.18 -35.12 -0.87
N PHE A 61 -2.40 -35.62 -1.09
CA PHE A 61 -3.52 -35.45 -0.15
C PHE A 61 -3.28 -36.23 1.16
N LEU A 62 -2.75 -37.46 1.09
CA LEU A 62 -2.39 -38.23 2.27
C LEU A 62 -1.22 -37.64 3.06
N LEU A 63 -0.20 -37.07 2.38
CA LEU A 63 0.93 -36.41 3.03
C LEU A 63 0.52 -35.13 3.74
N TYR A 64 -0.51 -34.43 3.24
CA TYR A 64 -1.07 -33.23 3.86
C TYR A 64 -1.74 -33.50 5.22
N PHE A 65 -2.31 -34.69 5.40
CA PHE A 65 -3.00 -35.08 6.65
C PHE A 65 -2.09 -35.73 7.71
N MET A 66 -0.83 -36.04 7.39
CA MET A 66 0.01 -36.87 8.26
C MET A 66 1.20 -36.12 8.91
N SER A 67 1.11 -34.85 9.20
CA SER A 67 2.01 -34.14 10.15
C SER A 67 2.62 -32.84 9.67
N PRO A 68 2.58 -31.77 10.45
CA PRO A 68 3.44 -30.61 10.26
C PRO A 68 4.73 -30.79 11.06
N SER A 69 5.88 -30.85 10.40
CA SER A 69 7.17 -30.68 11.07
C SER A 69 7.53 -29.21 11.13
N VAL A 70 7.70 -28.70 12.33
CA VAL A 70 8.22 -27.35 12.60
C VAL A 70 9.66 -27.50 13.04
N ASP A 71 10.58 -26.69 12.52
CA ASP A 71 11.96 -26.67 12.99
C ASP A 71 12.06 -26.12 14.42
N LEU A 72 13.19 -26.40 15.12
CA LEU A 72 13.44 -25.97 16.49
C LEU A 72 13.45 -24.44 16.72
N ARG A 73 13.18 -23.63 15.69
CA ARG A 73 13.10 -22.15 15.75
C ARG A 73 11.73 -21.59 15.34
N GLY A 74 10.72 -22.46 15.20
CA GLY A 74 9.35 -22.03 14.89
C GLY A 74 9.15 -21.50 13.47
N LYS A 75 10.06 -21.74 12.53
CA LYS A 75 9.90 -21.38 11.12
C LYS A 75 9.43 -22.58 10.30
N PRO A 76 8.51 -22.40 9.35
CA PRO A 76 8.07 -23.47 8.47
C PRO A 76 9.23 -23.92 7.58
N ASP A 77 9.54 -25.23 7.61
CA ASP A 77 10.55 -25.86 6.76
C ASP A 77 9.95 -26.22 5.39
N PHE A 78 10.30 -25.48 4.36
CA PHE A 78 9.90 -25.75 2.97
C PHE A 78 10.89 -26.68 2.21
N SER A 79 11.86 -27.30 2.89
CA SER A 79 12.84 -28.18 2.25
C SER A 79 12.19 -29.41 1.58
N TRP A 80 10.99 -29.78 1.99
CA TRP A 80 10.22 -30.88 1.38
C TRP A 80 9.64 -30.50 0.00
N ALA A 81 9.19 -29.27 -0.20
CA ALA A 81 8.67 -28.80 -1.49
C ALA A 81 9.78 -28.82 -2.55
N THR A 82 11.01 -28.42 -2.18
CA THR A 82 12.18 -28.50 -3.03
C THR A 82 12.58 -29.96 -3.32
N ARG A 83 12.37 -30.90 -2.40
CA ARG A 83 12.59 -32.33 -2.61
C ARG A 83 11.57 -32.98 -3.53
N ILE A 84 10.30 -32.65 -3.37
CA ILE A 84 9.24 -33.16 -4.26
C ILE A 84 9.43 -32.62 -5.69
N TRP A 85 9.72 -31.32 -5.84
CA TRP A 85 10.05 -30.76 -7.16
C TRP A 85 11.26 -31.42 -7.82
N LYS A 86 12.31 -31.76 -7.04
CA LYS A 86 13.45 -32.51 -7.58
C LYS A 86 13.10 -33.94 -8.04
N GLN A 87 12.06 -34.55 -7.51
CA GLN A 87 11.58 -35.87 -7.95
C GLN A 87 10.70 -35.84 -9.20
N PHE A 88 10.04 -34.70 -9.48
CA PHE A 88 9.20 -34.53 -10.69
C PHE A 88 9.91 -33.82 -11.87
N THR A 89 11.09 -33.28 -11.66
CA THR A 89 11.97 -32.85 -12.78
C THR A 89 12.55 -34.11 -13.40
N LEU A 90 12.37 -34.26 -14.71
CA LEU A 90 13.00 -35.30 -15.52
C LEU A 90 14.45 -35.46 -15.09
N THR A 91 14.79 -36.65 -14.57
CA THR A 91 16.14 -36.93 -14.13
C THR A 91 17.10 -36.84 -15.31
N PRO A 92 18.37 -36.47 -15.11
CA PRO A 92 19.40 -36.45 -16.15
C PRO A 92 19.52 -37.76 -16.95
N HIS A 93 19.04 -38.86 -16.41
CA HIS A 93 18.99 -40.15 -17.08
C HIS A 93 18.11 -40.18 -18.34
N VAL A 94 17.06 -39.35 -18.46
CA VAL A 94 16.26 -39.30 -19.69
C VAL A 94 17.02 -38.61 -20.82
N ILE A 95 17.87 -37.65 -20.48
CA ILE A 95 18.72 -36.97 -21.47
C ILE A 95 19.83 -37.91 -21.95
N ASN A 96 20.43 -38.73 -21.09
CA ASN A 96 21.47 -39.66 -21.44
C ASN A 96 20.95 -40.88 -22.27
N HIS A 97 19.75 -41.38 -22.01
CA HIS A 97 19.19 -42.48 -22.81
C HIS A 97 18.87 -42.10 -24.25
N TYR A 98 18.65 -40.83 -24.56
CA TYR A 98 18.49 -40.36 -25.93
C TYR A 98 19.84 -40.23 -26.67
N GLN A 99 20.96 -40.13 -25.98
CA GLN A 99 22.29 -40.11 -26.57
C GLN A 99 22.82 -41.50 -26.92
N GLU A 100 22.42 -42.56 -26.19
CA GLU A 100 22.90 -43.92 -26.47
C GLU A 100 22.20 -44.66 -27.59
N SER A 101 21.01 -44.23 -28.05
CA SER A 101 20.29 -44.93 -29.12
C SER A 101 20.66 -44.52 -30.55
N ASN A 102 21.54 -43.51 -30.72
CA ASN A 102 21.94 -43.02 -32.05
C ASN A 102 23.37 -43.39 -32.51
N SER A 103 23.98 -44.39 -31.91
CA SER A 103 25.38 -44.79 -32.19
C SER A 103 25.62 -45.64 -33.47
N LEU A 104 24.70 -45.61 -34.42
CA LEU A 104 24.85 -46.33 -35.70
C LEU A 104 24.63 -45.48 -36.97
N VAL A 105 25.06 -44.21 -36.94
CA VAL A 105 25.18 -43.39 -38.13
C VAL A 105 26.64 -43.03 -38.35
N LYS A 106 27.21 -43.45 -39.45
CA LYS A 106 28.61 -43.17 -39.84
C LYS A 106 28.99 -41.72 -39.62
N GLU A 107 30.01 -41.46 -38.81
CA GLU A 107 30.67 -40.18 -38.59
C GLU A 107 31.17 -39.58 -39.93
N TYR A 108 30.44 -38.62 -40.45
CA TYR A 108 31.05 -37.54 -41.22
C TYR A 108 31.29 -36.41 -40.19
N SER A 109 32.50 -36.19 -39.77
CA SER A 109 32.85 -35.03 -38.96
C SER A 109 32.73 -33.78 -39.80
N LEU A 110 31.58 -33.11 -39.64
CA LEU A 110 31.35 -31.79 -40.20
C LEU A 110 32.19 -30.77 -39.45
N ILE A 111 33.04 -30.04 -40.15
CA ILE A 111 33.87 -28.97 -39.59
C ILE A 111 32.97 -27.71 -39.46
N PRO A 112 32.96 -26.99 -38.31
CA PRO A 112 32.10 -25.82 -38.14
C PRO A 112 32.21 -24.79 -39.25
N SER A 113 33.40 -24.54 -39.81
CA SER A 113 33.63 -23.61 -40.90
C SER A 113 32.86 -23.98 -42.17
N GLN A 114 32.63 -25.26 -42.43
CA GLN A 114 31.88 -25.71 -43.63
C GLN A 114 30.38 -25.55 -43.49
N VAL A 115 29.87 -25.64 -42.25
CA VAL A 115 28.44 -25.51 -41.95
C VAL A 115 28.06 -24.03 -41.77
N CYS A 116 28.97 -23.23 -41.25
CA CYS A 116 28.74 -21.81 -40.97
C CYS A 116 28.99 -20.84 -42.11
N GLU A 117 29.65 -21.29 -43.22
CA GLU A 117 29.93 -20.45 -44.41
C GLU A 117 28.68 -19.85 -45.05
N GLN A 118 27.50 -20.40 -44.80
CA GLN A 118 26.24 -19.92 -45.35
C GLN A 118 25.54 -18.84 -44.51
N GLU A 119 26.08 -18.53 -43.32
CA GLU A 119 25.51 -17.52 -42.43
C GLU A 119 26.13 -16.15 -42.72
N LYS A 120 25.56 -15.41 -43.65
CA LYS A 120 25.89 -13.99 -43.86
C LYS A 120 24.95 -13.15 -43.02
N ILE A 121 25.53 -12.34 -42.09
CA ILE A 121 24.81 -11.39 -41.26
C ILE A 121 24.93 -10.03 -41.93
N ASP A 122 23.88 -9.58 -42.61
CA ASP A 122 23.80 -8.22 -43.15
C ASP A 122 23.28 -7.25 -42.07
N PHE A 123 24.15 -6.42 -41.57
CA PHE A 123 23.79 -5.42 -40.57
C PHE A 123 23.86 -4.00 -41.14
N VAL A 124 22.74 -3.31 -41.20
CA VAL A 124 22.66 -1.88 -41.54
C VAL A 124 21.94 -1.13 -40.40
N GLN A 125 22.70 -0.43 -39.56
CA GLN A 125 22.12 0.46 -38.59
C GLN A 125 21.79 1.82 -39.24
N LYS A 126 20.51 2.17 -39.31
CA LYS A 126 20.04 3.46 -39.81
C LYS A 126 20.07 4.50 -38.71
N LYS A 127 20.98 5.47 -38.80
CA LYS A 127 20.98 6.63 -37.91
C LYS A 127 19.78 7.54 -38.18
N SER A 128 19.20 8.12 -37.13
CA SER A 128 18.14 9.13 -37.26
C SER A 128 18.74 10.45 -37.74
N THR A 129 18.07 11.14 -38.64
CA THR A 129 18.40 12.51 -39.07
C THR A 129 17.47 13.54 -38.45
N ASP A 130 16.54 13.13 -37.60
CA ASP A 130 15.60 14.04 -36.92
C ASP A 130 16.27 14.69 -35.72
N ALA A 131 16.81 15.88 -35.93
CA ALA A 131 17.53 16.65 -34.89
C ALA A 131 16.68 16.97 -33.68
N VAL A 132 15.35 17.14 -33.82
CA VAL A 132 14.44 17.40 -32.70
C VAL A 132 14.33 16.14 -31.81
N MET A 133 14.25 14.97 -32.43
CA MET A 133 14.17 13.71 -31.70
C MET A 133 15.49 13.33 -31.04
N ILE A 134 16.61 13.58 -31.70
CA ILE A 134 17.94 13.36 -31.12
C ILE A 134 18.05 14.21 -29.86
N LYS A 135 17.78 15.52 -29.95
CA LYS A 135 17.82 16.44 -28.81
C LYS A 135 16.89 15.98 -27.67
N LEU A 136 15.64 15.66 -27.97
CA LEU A 136 14.66 15.24 -26.97
C LEU A 136 15.11 13.97 -26.22
N LYS A 137 15.61 12.99 -26.94
CA LYS A 137 16.06 11.72 -26.35
C LYS A 137 17.34 11.91 -25.53
N THR A 138 18.26 12.72 -25.98
CA THR A 138 19.48 13.05 -25.23
C THR A 138 19.17 13.79 -23.94
N GLU A 139 18.28 14.80 -24.00
CA GLU A 139 17.82 15.52 -22.79
C GLU A 139 17.11 14.57 -21.80
N LEU A 140 16.25 13.69 -22.28
CA LEU A 140 15.55 12.72 -21.43
C LEU A 140 16.54 11.74 -20.79
N TYR A 141 17.50 11.24 -21.56
CA TYR A 141 18.56 10.36 -21.03
C TYR A 141 19.37 11.07 -19.95
N GLN A 142 19.78 12.32 -20.18
CA GLN A 142 20.52 13.09 -19.18
C GLN A 142 19.72 13.29 -17.88
N GLN A 143 18.42 13.60 -17.97
CA GLN A 143 17.55 13.71 -16.79
C GLN A 143 17.50 12.40 -15.98
N VAL A 144 17.37 11.26 -16.66
CA VAL A 144 17.38 9.94 -16.01
C VAL A 144 18.72 9.69 -15.33
N LEU A 145 19.83 9.96 -16.02
CA LEU A 145 21.17 9.73 -15.51
C LEU A 145 21.44 10.59 -14.28
N ASP A 146 21.10 11.88 -14.31
CA ASP A 146 21.30 12.81 -13.18
C ASP A 146 20.47 12.39 -11.97
N PHE A 147 19.21 11.98 -12.18
CA PHE A 147 18.40 11.46 -11.11
C PHE A 147 19.00 10.18 -10.49
N GLN A 148 19.46 9.25 -11.32
CA GLN A 148 20.01 7.99 -10.83
C GLN A 148 21.36 8.20 -10.12
N LYS A 149 22.23 9.09 -10.62
CA LYS A 149 23.47 9.48 -9.92
C LYS A 149 23.19 9.99 -8.51
N ALA A 150 22.15 10.81 -8.36
CA ALA A 150 21.80 11.41 -7.08
C ALA A 150 21.13 10.42 -6.10
N LYS A 151 20.44 9.39 -6.58
CA LYS A 151 19.58 8.49 -5.77
C LYS A 151 20.16 7.11 -5.50
N ILE A 152 20.81 6.50 -6.49
CA ILE A 152 21.28 5.12 -6.40
C ILE A 152 22.77 4.97 -6.70
N GLY A 153 23.39 6.00 -7.22
CA GLY A 153 24.74 5.93 -7.75
C GLY A 153 24.80 5.17 -9.09
N THR A 154 25.64 5.62 -10.00
CA THR A 154 25.86 4.97 -11.28
C THR A 154 27.37 4.85 -11.50
N GLU A 155 27.83 3.64 -11.75
CA GLU A 155 29.26 3.33 -11.90
C GLU A 155 29.67 3.26 -13.37
N THR A 156 30.90 3.64 -13.66
CA THR A 156 31.61 3.34 -14.90
C THR A 156 32.06 1.87 -14.90
N LEU A 157 32.47 1.35 -16.05
CA LEU A 157 33.00 -0.02 -16.13
C LEU A 157 34.22 -0.22 -15.22
N SER A 158 35.13 0.74 -15.16
CA SER A 158 36.31 0.70 -14.28
C SER A 158 35.93 0.66 -12.80
N GLU A 159 34.97 1.51 -12.39
CA GLU A 159 34.43 1.51 -11.02
C GLU A 159 33.76 0.17 -10.69
N LEU A 160 32.96 -0.39 -11.58
CA LEU A 160 32.33 -1.71 -11.39
C LEU A 160 33.37 -2.81 -11.17
N MET A 161 34.41 -2.86 -12.00
CA MET A 161 35.44 -3.88 -11.91
C MET A 161 36.36 -3.71 -10.71
N SER A 162 36.39 -2.53 -10.10
CA SER A 162 37.09 -2.27 -8.83
C SER A 162 36.27 -2.67 -7.58
N MET A 163 34.96 -2.91 -7.71
CA MET A 163 34.12 -3.33 -6.60
C MET A 163 34.46 -4.76 -6.17
N LYS A 164 34.40 -5.01 -4.87
CA LYS A 164 34.61 -6.37 -4.34
C LYS A 164 33.47 -7.30 -4.78
N SER A 165 33.84 -8.36 -5.48
CA SER A 165 32.91 -9.42 -5.86
C SER A 165 33.05 -10.63 -4.91
N LYS A 166 31.95 -11.36 -4.71
CA LYS A 166 32.01 -12.64 -3.95
C LYS A 166 32.90 -13.70 -4.60
N TRP A 167 33.22 -13.52 -5.88
CA TRP A 167 34.09 -14.40 -6.65
C TRP A 167 35.55 -14.08 -6.49
N ASP A 168 35.92 -12.96 -5.89
CA ASP A 168 37.31 -12.52 -5.65
C ASP A 168 37.97 -13.24 -4.43
N ASN A 169 37.21 -14.02 -3.67
CA ASN A 169 37.75 -14.71 -2.50
C ASN A 169 38.59 -15.93 -2.89
N SER A 170 39.71 -16.09 -2.14
CA SER A 170 40.86 -16.97 -2.34
C SER A 170 40.62 -18.47 -2.49
N ASN A 171 39.41 -18.97 -2.53
CA ASN A 171 39.09 -20.39 -2.73
C ASN A 171 38.82 -20.75 -4.18
N ASN A 172 39.20 -19.92 -5.17
CA ASN A 172 39.16 -20.17 -6.62
C ASN A 172 37.86 -20.80 -7.15
N LYS A 173 36.72 -20.48 -6.57
CA LYS A 173 35.42 -20.92 -7.12
C LYS A 173 35.03 -20.01 -8.27
N ILE A 174 35.37 -20.40 -9.49
CA ILE A 174 34.89 -19.76 -10.71
C ILE A 174 33.35 -19.94 -10.76
N PRO A 175 32.56 -18.86 -11.00
CA PRO A 175 31.11 -19.00 -11.12
C PRO A 175 30.76 -19.89 -12.30
N LYS A 176 29.88 -20.85 -12.09
CA LYS A 176 29.30 -21.64 -13.17
C LYS A 176 28.22 -20.83 -13.85
N VAL A 177 28.35 -20.61 -15.15
CA VAL A 177 27.38 -19.89 -15.97
C VAL A 177 26.79 -20.83 -17.02
N THR A 178 25.47 -21.00 -17.01
CA THR A 178 24.75 -21.64 -18.12
C THR A 178 24.27 -20.57 -19.08
N VAL A 179 24.65 -20.67 -20.34
CA VAL A 179 24.18 -19.77 -21.41
C VAL A 179 23.03 -20.44 -22.14
N ILE A 180 21.94 -19.69 -22.36
CA ILE A 180 20.73 -20.17 -23.05
C ILE A 180 20.51 -19.32 -24.29
N LEU A 181 20.58 -19.96 -25.44
CA LEU A 181 20.34 -19.36 -26.75
C LEU A 181 19.00 -19.86 -27.30
N ASN A 182 18.07 -18.94 -27.49
CA ASN A 182 16.75 -19.29 -28.02
C ASN A 182 16.65 -18.94 -29.48
N HIS A 183 16.73 -19.96 -30.38
CA HIS A 183 16.74 -19.81 -31.83
C HIS A 183 15.43 -20.19 -32.50
N PHE A 184 14.97 -19.35 -33.39
CA PHE A 184 13.76 -19.64 -34.19
C PHE A 184 14.01 -19.57 -35.71
N LYS A 185 14.33 -18.41 -36.26
CA LYS A 185 14.50 -18.23 -37.72
C LYS A 185 15.82 -17.61 -38.14
N ARG A 186 16.54 -16.95 -37.21
CA ARG A 186 17.74 -16.21 -37.52
C ARG A 186 18.95 -17.14 -37.77
N LYS A 187 19.90 -16.62 -38.57
CA LYS A 187 21.11 -17.34 -38.95
C LYS A 187 22.34 -16.76 -38.23
N THR A 188 22.29 -16.70 -36.91
CA THR A 188 23.30 -16.08 -36.07
C THR A 188 23.99 -17.07 -35.12
N LEU A 189 23.57 -18.33 -35.13
CA LEU A 189 23.98 -19.32 -34.15
C LEU A 189 25.49 -19.56 -34.16
N CYS A 190 26.13 -19.64 -35.34
CA CYS A 190 27.57 -19.82 -35.44
C CYS A 190 28.31 -18.65 -34.77
N ALA A 191 27.97 -17.41 -35.10
CA ALA A 191 28.59 -16.23 -34.52
C ALA A 191 28.41 -16.16 -32.97
N GLN A 192 27.25 -16.59 -32.46
CA GLN A 192 27.03 -16.67 -31.01
C GLN A 192 27.90 -17.75 -30.36
N ILE A 193 27.95 -18.95 -30.92
CA ILE A 193 28.78 -20.04 -30.38
C ILE A 193 30.27 -19.66 -30.44
N ASP A 194 30.73 -19.12 -31.57
CA ASP A 194 32.11 -18.67 -31.71
C ASP A 194 32.48 -17.62 -30.67
N SER A 195 31.64 -16.61 -30.49
CA SER A 195 31.83 -15.61 -29.44
C SER A 195 31.88 -16.23 -28.04
N LEU A 196 31.04 -17.20 -27.73
CA LEU A 196 30.98 -17.86 -26.42
C LEU A 196 32.21 -18.78 -26.20
N LEU A 197 32.71 -19.42 -27.25
CA LEU A 197 33.94 -20.22 -27.14
C LEU A 197 35.22 -19.38 -26.86
N HIS A 198 35.19 -18.10 -27.23
CA HIS A 198 36.30 -17.16 -27.01
C HIS A 198 36.13 -16.30 -25.75
N GLN A 199 35.18 -16.61 -24.85
CA GLN A 199 34.98 -15.86 -23.61
C GLN A 199 36.19 -16.00 -22.69
N THR A 200 36.63 -14.90 -22.07
CA THR A 200 37.68 -14.87 -21.06
C THR A 200 37.30 -15.64 -19.79
N LEU A 201 36.04 -15.65 -19.42
CA LEU A 201 35.44 -16.54 -18.43
C LEU A 201 34.71 -17.68 -19.14
N PRO A 202 35.16 -18.95 -19.00
CA PRO A 202 34.53 -20.06 -19.69
C PRO A 202 33.12 -20.32 -19.15
N PHE A 203 32.20 -20.61 -20.03
CA PHE A 203 30.85 -21.06 -19.68
C PHE A 203 30.87 -22.47 -19.07
N HIS A 204 29.86 -22.78 -18.26
CA HIS A 204 29.64 -24.14 -17.74
C HIS A 204 28.92 -25.00 -18.79
N HIS A 205 27.79 -24.53 -19.31
CA HIS A 205 27.06 -25.12 -20.42
C HIS A 205 26.46 -24.06 -21.34
N VAL A 206 26.29 -24.39 -22.61
CA VAL A 206 25.47 -23.65 -23.59
C VAL A 206 24.30 -24.54 -24.02
N TRP A 207 23.09 -24.05 -23.84
CA TRP A 207 21.89 -24.73 -24.32
C TRP A 207 21.28 -23.97 -25.50
N VAL A 208 21.28 -24.60 -26.65
CA VAL A 208 20.66 -24.08 -27.85
C VAL A 208 19.23 -24.60 -27.93
N LEU A 209 18.26 -23.72 -27.73
CA LEU A 209 16.84 -24.06 -27.69
C LEU A 209 16.20 -23.84 -29.07
N SER A 210 15.42 -24.82 -29.53
CA SER A 210 14.65 -24.78 -30.75
C SER A 210 13.23 -25.25 -30.51
N PHE A 211 12.32 -24.29 -30.27
CA PHE A 211 10.91 -24.57 -29.95
C PHE A 211 10.03 -24.29 -31.18
N GLY A 212 9.66 -25.35 -31.91
CA GLY A 212 8.87 -25.25 -33.13
C GLY A 212 9.54 -24.45 -34.24
N SER A 213 10.89 -24.40 -34.25
CA SER A 213 11.64 -23.67 -35.27
C SER A 213 11.56 -24.34 -36.64
N PRO A 214 11.34 -23.60 -37.74
CA PRO A 214 11.40 -24.15 -39.07
C PRO A 214 12.84 -24.54 -39.49
N ASN A 215 13.86 -24.06 -38.74
CA ASN A 215 15.27 -24.30 -39.02
C ASN A 215 15.89 -25.38 -38.11
N GLU A 216 15.09 -26.14 -37.36
CA GLU A 216 15.53 -27.10 -36.36
C GLU A 216 16.67 -28.00 -36.83
N GLN A 217 16.56 -28.62 -37.99
CA GLN A 217 17.59 -29.52 -38.54
C GLN A 217 18.90 -28.79 -38.81
N SER A 218 18.85 -27.55 -39.32
CA SER A 218 20.03 -26.73 -39.53
C SER A 218 20.72 -26.36 -38.23
N LEU A 219 19.96 -25.92 -37.25
CA LEU A 219 20.46 -25.56 -35.92
C LEU A 219 21.12 -26.75 -35.22
N LYS A 220 20.51 -27.95 -35.37
CA LYS A 220 21.08 -29.20 -34.82
C LYS A 220 22.42 -29.54 -35.47
N ARG A 221 22.50 -29.47 -36.82
CA ARG A 221 23.77 -29.73 -37.55
C ARG A 221 24.87 -28.75 -37.14
N ILE A 222 24.54 -27.48 -36.96
CA ILE A 222 25.49 -26.49 -36.47
C ILE A 222 26.05 -26.91 -35.11
N VAL A 223 25.19 -27.21 -34.13
CA VAL A 223 25.62 -27.60 -32.79
C VAL A 223 26.48 -28.87 -32.84
N GLU A 224 26.05 -29.87 -33.55
CA GLU A 224 26.81 -31.14 -33.75
C GLU A 224 28.18 -30.92 -34.39
N SER A 225 28.31 -29.94 -35.31
CA SER A 225 29.58 -29.65 -35.99
C SER A 225 30.67 -29.14 -35.05
N TYR A 226 30.30 -28.49 -33.92
CA TYR A 226 31.24 -28.00 -32.90
C TYR A 226 31.86 -29.14 -32.07
N ASN A 227 31.22 -30.31 -32.05
CA ASN A 227 31.68 -31.49 -31.27
C ASN A 227 32.15 -31.15 -29.85
N ASN A 228 31.38 -30.33 -29.16
CA ASN A 228 31.71 -29.85 -27.82
C ASN A 228 30.67 -30.32 -26.77
N SER A 229 31.10 -31.16 -25.83
CA SER A 229 30.22 -31.77 -24.82
C SER A 229 29.53 -30.76 -23.89
N LYS A 230 29.99 -29.50 -23.86
CA LYS A 230 29.35 -28.43 -23.08
C LYS A 230 28.25 -27.69 -23.85
N ILE A 231 28.09 -27.98 -25.13
CA ILE A 231 27.07 -27.35 -25.99
C ILE A 231 26.01 -28.39 -26.34
N SER A 232 24.77 -28.15 -25.91
CA SER A 232 23.67 -29.08 -26.09
C SER A 232 22.57 -28.47 -26.95
N PHE A 233 22.02 -29.25 -27.86
CA PHE A 233 20.84 -28.88 -28.64
C PHE A 233 19.58 -29.45 -27.97
N ILE A 234 18.61 -28.61 -27.71
CA ILE A 234 17.35 -28.95 -27.04
C ILE A 234 16.19 -28.50 -27.96
N SER A 235 15.41 -29.44 -28.44
CA SER A 235 14.29 -29.12 -29.32
C SER A 235 12.95 -29.59 -28.80
N SER A 236 11.88 -28.94 -29.21
CA SER A 236 10.50 -29.32 -28.95
C SER A 236 9.64 -28.98 -30.18
N SER A 237 8.73 -29.88 -30.51
CA SER A 237 7.69 -29.62 -31.54
C SER A 237 6.67 -28.58 -31.04
N TYR A 238 6.55 -28.40 -29.73
CA TYR A 238 5.73 -27.36 -29.11
C TYR A 238 6.50 -26.06 -28.98
N ASP A 239 5.94 -24.99 -29.45
CA ASP A 239 6.52 -23.65 -29.33
C ASP A 239 6.16 -23.03 -27.98
N PHE A 240 7.10 -23.10 -27.02
CA PHE A 240 6.99 -22.48 -25.67
C PHE A 240 7.07 -20.95 -25.70
N LYS A 241 7.17 -20.35 -26.86
CA LYS A 241 7.30 -18.90 -27.04
C LYS A 241 8.48 -18.32 -26.24
N TYR A 242 8.33 -17.08 -25.76
CA TYR A 242 9.42 -16.38 -25.06
C TYR A 242 9.65 -16.87 -23.64
N TYR A 243 8.65 -17.47 -22.99
CA TYR A 243 8.80 -18.00 -21.63
C TYR A 243 9.60 -19.31 -21.57
N GLY A 244 9.65 -20.06 -22.65
CA GLY A 244 10.33 -21.36 -22.72
C GLY A 244 11.79 -21.30 -22.28
N ARG A 245 12.53 -20.26 -22.67
CA ARG A 245 13.94 -20.06 -22.27
C ARG A 245 14.10 -19.87 -20.76
N PHE A 246 13.18 -19.20 -20.10
CA PHE A 246 13.20 -19.04 -18.64
C PHE A 246 12.74 -20.32 -17.93
N GLN A 247 11.81 -21.07 -18.51
CA GLN A 247 11.41 -22.38 -17.97
C GLN A 247 12.57 -23.36 -18.03
N MET A 248 13.32 -23.37 -19.13
CA MET A 248 14.54 -24.16 -19.24
C MET A 248 15.62 -23.71 -18.26
N ALA A 249 15.76 -22.41 -18.02
CA ALA A 249 16.71 -21.87 -17.04
C ALA A 249 16.50 -22.40 -15.63
N LEU A 250 15.27 -22.82 -15.26
CA LEU A 250 15.00 -23.45 -13.97
C LEU A 250 15.66 -24.81 -13.78
N GLN A 251 16.11 -25.44 -14.87
CA GLN A 251 16.75 -26.77 -14.83
C GLN A 251 18.27 -26.71 -14.62
N THR A 252 18.85 -25.50 -14.64
CA THR A 252 20.32 -25.37 -14.49
C THR A 252 20.79 -25.63 -13.07
N GLU A 253 21.96 -26.28 -12.94
CA GLU A 253 22.69 -26.41 -11.70
C GLU A 253 23.79 -25.32 -11.54
N ALA A 254 23.90 -24.41 -12.49
CA ALA A 254 24.85 -23.32 -12.46
C ALA A 254 24.46 -22.23 -11.44
N ASP A 255 25.44 -21.47 -10.98
CA ASP A 255 25.21 -20.32 -10.07
C ASP A 255 24.47 -19.17 -10.78
N LEU A 256 24.77 -19.00 -12.08
CA LEU A 256 24.33 -17.86 -12.89
C LEU A 256 23.77 -18.36 -14.24
N VAL A 257 22.86 -17.61 -14.81
CA VAL A 257 22.26 -17.86 -16.13
C VAL A 257 22.42 -16.64 -16.99
N TYR A 258 22.82 -16.87 -18.25
CA TYR A 258 22.86 -15.87 -19.30
C TYR A 258 21.91 -16.27 -20.43
N ILE A 259 20.79 -15.56 -20.55
CA ILE A 259 19.77 -15.81 -21.57
C ILE A 259 19.93 -14.78 -22.68
N LEU A 260 20.04 -15.23 -23.92
CA LEU A 260 20.25 -14.39 -25.09
C LEU A 260 19.20 -14.67 -26.16
N ASP A 261 18.70 -13.58 -26.76
CA ASP A 261 17.98 -13.67 -28.02
C ASP A 261 18.93 -14.02 -29.17
N ASP A 262 18.37 -14.54 -30.26
CA ASP A 262 19.11 -14.96 -31.45
C ASP A 262 19.70 -13.78 -32.27
N ASP A 263 19.56 -12.54 -31.79
CA ASP A 263 20.15 -11.32 -32.35
C ASP A 263 21.25 -10.68 -31.47
N MET A 264 21.71 -11.38 -30.44
CA MET A 264 22.71 -10.86 -29.50
C MET A 264 23.99 -11.70 -29.56
N ILE A 265 25.08 -11.06 -29.91
CA ILE A 265 26.41 -11.67 -29.94
C ILE A 265 27.30 -10.95 -28.91
N PRO A 266 27.61 -11.58 -27.75
CA PRO A 266 28.35 -10.92 -26.70
C PRO A 266 29.83 -10.76 -27.05
N GLY A 267 30.48 -9.72 -26.54
CA GLY A 267 31.94 -9.59 -26.61
C GLY A 267 32.64 -10.63 -25.75
N THR A 268 33.92 -10.89 -26.03
CA THR A 268 34.70 -11.98 -25.40
C THR A 268 34.91 -11.80 -23.88
N LYS A 269 34.78 -10.59 -23.33
CA LYS A 269 34.88 -10.28 -21.90
C LYS A 269 33.52 -10.20 -21.21
N MET A 270 32.42 -10.39 -21.96
CA MET A 270 31.07 -10.12 -21.41
C MET A 270 30.72 -11.03 -20.25
N LEU A 271 30.98 -12.34 -20.32
CA LEU A 271 30.70 -13.26 -19.21
C LEU A 271 31.51 -12.93 -17.95
N GLN A 272 32.77 -12.50 -18.12
CA GLN A 272 33.60 -12.10 -17.00
C GLN A 272 33.04 -10.85 -16.30
N ILE A 273 32.68 -9.82 -17.06
CA ILE A 273 32.14 -8.57 -16.56
C ILE A 273 30.81 -8.82 -15.84
N LEU A 274 29.86 -9.49 -16.51
CA LEU A 274 28.55 -9.79 -15.95
C LEU A 274 28.64 -10.61 -14.67
N SER A 275 29.52 -11.64 -14.64
CA SER A 275 29.72 -12.49 -13.48
C SER A 275 30.33 -11.72 -12.32
N HIS A 276 31.35 -10.89 -12.58
CA HIS A 276 31.96 -10.04 -11.55
C HIS A 276 30.93 -9.10 -10.94
N VAL A 277 30.18 -8.35 -11.76
CA VAL A 277 29.17 -7.39 -11.31
C VAL A 277 28.04 -8.09 -10.53
N ALA A 278 27.52 -9.21 -11.01
CA ALA A 278 26.51 -10.01 -10.30
C ALA A 278 27.02 -10.59 -8.97
N GLY A 279 28.32 -10.66 -8.77
CA GLY A 279 28.94 -11.06 -7.52
C GLY A 279 29.09 -9.93 -6.50
N THR A 280 28.93 -8.67 -6.89
CA THR A 280 29.04 -7.51 -5.99
C THR A 280 27.83 -7.35 -5.10
N GLU A 281 28.00 -6.78 -3.91
CA GLU A 281 26.90 -6.60 -2.95
C GLU A 281 25.75 -5.77 -3.51
N LYS A 282 26.05 -4.74 -4.31
CA LYS A 282 25.07 -3.84 -4.90
C LYS A 282 24.18 -4.52 -5.94
N TYR A 283 24.72 -5.43 -6.75
CA TYR A 283 24.05 -5.99 -7.92
C TYR A 283 23.70 -7.49 -7.79
N LYS A 284 24.05 -8.15 -6.69
CA LYS A 284 23.85 -9.62 -6.51
C LYS A 284 22.38 -10.09 -6.66
N ASN A 285 21.43 -9.21 -6.39
CA ASN A 285 20.00 -9.50 -6.53
C ASN A 285 19.37 -8.83 -7.76
N SER A 286 20.19 -8.39 -8.72
CA SER A 286 19.72 -7.66 -9.89
C SER A 286 19.70 -8.55 -11.12
N VAL A 287 18.97 -8.11 -12.16
CA VAL A 287 19.12 -8.64 -13.51
C VAL A 287 19.93 -7.64 -14.34
N LEU A 288 20.97 -8.13 -14.99
CA LEU A 288 21.91 -7.36 -15.79
C LEU A 288 21.70 -7.68 -17.27
N GLY A 289 21.91 -6.71 -18.14
CA GLY A 289 21.79 -6.89 -19.56
C GLY A 289 22.51 -5.83 -20.37
N SER A 290 22.51 -6.02 -21.67
CA SER A 290 23.15 -5.09 -22.61
C SER A 290 22.19 -4.08 -23.21
N ILE A 291 20.88 -4.34 -23.17
CA ILE A 291 19.84 -3.49 -23.74
C ILE A 291 18.67 -3.40 -22.77
N GLY A 292 18.16 -2.19 -22.59
CA GLY A 292 17.01 -1.97 -21.73
C GLY A 292 16.12 -0.82 -22.22
N ARG A 293 14.99 -0.66 -21.54
CA ARG A 293 13.98 0.31 -21.92
C ARG A 293 13.50 1.10 -20.73
N ILE A 294 13.32 2.42 -20.93
CA ILE A 294 12.65 3.32 -19.99
C ILE A 294 11.45 3.92 -20.69
N LEU A 295 10.26 3.69 -20.14
CA LEU A 295 9.00 4.19 -20.68
C LEU A 295 8.62 5.49 -19.99
N PRO A 296 8.62 6.64 -20.66
CA PRO A 296 8.21 7.89 -20.04
C PRO A 296 6.71 7.89 -19.82
N PHE A 297 6.35 8.51 -18.75
CA PHE A 297 4.97 8.78 -18.37
C PHE A 297 4.57 10.17 -18.89
N ARG A 298 3.49 10.28 -19.65
CA ARG A 298 2.96 11.58 -20.02
C ARG A 298 2.21 12.21 -18.85
N GLN A 299 2.80 13.25 -18.25
CA GLN A 299 2.13 14.02 -17.20
C GLN A 299 0.81 14.66 -17.65
N LYS A 300 0.70 15.05 -18.95
CA LYS A 300 -0.45 15.78 -19.46
C LYS A 300 -1.76 14.99 -19.44
N ASP A 301 -1.71 13.68 -19.60
CA ASP A 301 -2.92 12.89 -19.82
C ASP A 301 -3.09 11.72 -18.84
N PHE A 302 -2.14 11.49 -17.94
CA PHE A 302 -2.05 10.27 -17.12
C PHE A 302 -2.23 9.00 -17.96
N THR A 303 -2.00 9.11 -19.26
CA THR A 303 -2.00 7.98 -20.16
C THR A 303 -0.59 7.45 -20.25
N PHE A 304 -0.44 6.19 -19.94
CA PHE A 304 0.80 5.48 -20.22
C PHE A 304 0.93 5.37 -21.75
N PRO A 305 2.12 5.66 -22.31
CA PRO A 305 2.31 5.44 -23.72
C PRO A 305 2.07 3.96 -23.99
N SER A 306 1.32 3.68 -25.06
CA SER A 306 1.20 2.34 -25.59
C SER A 306 2.59 1.78 -25.90
N TYR A 307 2.82 0.50 -25.64
CA TYR A 307 4.04 -0.22 -26.06
C TYR A 307 4.34 0.00 -27.56
N ARG A 308 3.32 0.19 -28.37
CA ARG A 308 3.43 0.51 -29.80
C ARG A 308 3.94 1.92 -30.04
N LYS A 309 3.49 2.91 -29.28
CA LYS A 309 3.97 4.30 -29.37
C LYS A 309 5.43 4.43 -28.95
N PHE A 310 5.99 3.38 -28.38
CA PHE A 310 7.40 3.24 -28.07
C PHE A 310 8.34 3.53 -29.25
N ARG A 311 7.94 3.19 -30.46
CA ARG A 311 8.68 3.47 -31.70
C ARG A 311 8.29 4.84 -32.32
N SER A 312 7.36 5.58 -31.74
CA SER A 312 6.95 6.90 -32.24
C SER A 312 7.71 8.04 -31.57
N LYS A 313 7.55 9.26 -32.10
CA LYS A 313 8.23 10.48 -31.65
C LYS A 313 8.11 10.82 -30.15
N GLU A 314 7.20 10.18 -29.44
CA GLU A 314 6.94 10.46 -28.02
C GLU A 314 7.40 9.33 -27.09
N ALA A 315 8.09 8.35 -27.62
CA ALA A 315 8.46 7.13 -26.92
C ALA A 315 9.70 7.33 -26.03
N GLY A 316 9.78 6.52 -24.98
CA GLY A 316 10.87 6.48 -24.04
C GLY A 316 12.24 6.22 -24.61
N LEU A 317 13.12 5.88 -23.71
CA LEU A 317 14.50 5.54 -24.07
C LEU A 317 14.63 4.06 -24.36
N TYR A 318 15.34 3.77 -25.41
CA TYR A 318 15.94 2.49 -25.70
C TYR A 318 17.43 2.65 -25.39
N LEU A 319 17.98 1.89 -24.49
CA LEU A 319 19.32 2.11 -23.96
C LEU A 319 20.19 0.88 -24.11
N PRO A 320 21.34 0.99 -24.77
CA PRO A 320 21.82 2.12 -25.57
C PRO A 320 20.98 2.31 -26.83
N ASP A 321 20.96 3.50 -27.42
CA ASP A 321 20.23 3.78 -28.65
C ASP A 321 21.17 4.41 -29.71
N PRO A 322 21.88 3.57 -30.44
CA PRO A 322 22.84 4.05 -31.46
C PRO A 322 22.17 4.85 -32.60
N ALA A 323 20.87 4.66 -32.81
CA ALA A 323 20.13 5.45 -33.80
C ALA A 323 20.06 6.94 -33.43
N TYR A 324 20.21 7.27 -32.17
CA TYR A 324 20.20 8.64 -31.60
C TYR A 324 21.51 9.01 -30.93
N ASP A 325 22.60 8.28 -31.21
CA ASP A 325 23.94 8.45 -30.63
C ASP A 325 23.97 8.38 -29.09
N ILE A 326 23.06 7.60 -28.48
CA ILE A 326 23.04 7.37 -27.04
C ILE A 326 23.85 6.12 -26.72
N THR A 327 25.03 6.34 -26.14
CA THR A 327 25.90 5.30 -25.58
C THR A 327 25.91 5.39 -24.06
N LEU A 328 26.27 4.29 -23.39
CA LEU A 328 26.28 4.24 -21.95
C LEU A 328 27.73 4.15 -21.45
N ASP A 329 28.19 5.20 -20.81
CA ASP A 329 29.46 5.23 -20.07
C ASP A 329 29.30 4.80 -18.60
N ARG A 330 28.07 4.66 -18.14
CA ARG A 330 27.71 4.30 -16.77
C ARG A 330 26.57 3.29 -16.73
N VAL A 331 26.45 2.57 -15.63
CA VAL A 331 25.29 1.71 -15.33
C VAL A 331 24.02 2.54 -15.32
N VAL A 332 22.98 2.06 -15.98
CA VAL A 332 21.67 2.71 -15.97
C VAL A 332 20.61 1.71 -15.54
N GLN A 333 19.86 2.05 -14.50
CA GLN A 333 18.67 1.29 -14.15
C GLN A 333 17.57 1.56 -15.16
N VAL A 334 16.96 0.50 -15.67
CA VAL A 334 15.90 0.54 -16.69
C VAL A 334 14.59 -0.03 -16.15
N ASP A 335 13.48 0.23 -16.84
CA ASP A 335 12.21 -0.37 -16.48
C ASP A 335 12.24 -1.87 -16.77
N PHE A 336 12.78 -2.29 -17.88
CA PHE A 336 13.01 -3.71 -18.18
C PHE A 336 14.13 -3.88 -19.21
N LEU A 337 14.74 -5.05 -19.19
CA LEU A 337 15.74 -5.47 -20.17
C LEU A 337 15.06 -6.10 -21.38
N SER A 338 15.74 -6.09 -22.50
CA SER A 338 15.36 -6.81 -23.71
C SER A 338 16.56 -7.49 -24.33
N SER A 339 16.33 -8.60 -25.01
CA SER A 339 17.29 -9.38 -25.80
C SER A 339 18.44 -10.05 -25.01
N SER A 340 18.75 -9.61 -23.78
CA SER A 340 19.76 -10.25 -22.92
C SER A 340 19.41 -10.11 -21.44
N TRP A 341 19.55 -11.21 -20.69
CA TRP A 341 19.28 -11.27 -19.23
C TRP A 341 20.35 -12.11 -18.54
N PHE A 342 21.08 -11.49 -17.64
CA PHE A 342 22.07 -12.16 -16.79
C PHE A 342 21.68 -12.02 -15.33
N LEU A 343 21.48 -13.14 -14.64
CA LEU A 343 21.01 -13.15 -13.25
C LEU A 343 21.42 -14.45 -12.56
N SER A 344 21.29 -14.49 -11.24
CA SER A 344 21.46 -15.76 -10.52
C SER A 344 20.32 -16.73 -10.88
N ALA A 345 20.65 -18.03 -10.96
CA ALA A 345 19.66 -19.07 -11.27
C ALA A 345 18.48 -19.07 -10.27
N GLU A 346 18.74 -18.70 -9.02
CA GLU A 346 17.71 -18.58 -7.97
C GLU A 346 16.68 -17.47 -8.29
N LEU A 347 17.11 -16.38 -8.91
CA LEU A 347 16.22 -15.27 -9.26
C LEU A 347 15.27 -15.60 -10.42
N VAL A 348 15.61 -16.57 -11.26
CA VAL A 348 14.73 -17.00 -12.38
C VAL A 348 13.37 -17.48 -11.86
N LYS A 349 13.34 -18.12 -10.70
CA LYS A 349 12.09 -18.61 -10.06
C LYS A 349 11.10 -17.47 -9.79
N THR A 350 11.61 -16.26 -9.60
CA THR A 350 10.79 -15.08 -9.30
C THR A 350 9.85 -14.71 -10.45
N LEU A 351 10.24 -15.02 -11.70
CA LEU A 351 9.38 -14.81 -12.88
C LEU A 351 8.01 -15.51 -12.76
N PHE A 352 7.96 -16.63 -12.03
CA PHE A 352 6.81 -17.52 -11.93
C PHE A 352 6.09 -17.44 -10.58
N ILE A 353 6.36 -16.42 -9.76
CA ILE A 353 5.62 -16.19 -8.49
C ILE A 353 4.16 -15.83 -8.80
N GLU A 354 3.95 -14.92 -9.75
CA GLU A 354 2.61 -14.65 -10.28
C GLU A 354 2.44 -15.31 -11.64
N THR A 355 1.26 -15.81 -11.91
CA THR A 355 0.93 -16.30 -13.27
C THR A 355 1.08 -15.14 -14.26
N PRO A 356 1.85 -15.33 -15.34
CA PRO A 356 1.95 -14.33 -16.39
C PRO A 356 0.58 -13.98 -16.96
N PHE A 357 0.40 -12.73 -17.36
CA PHE A 357 -0.82 -12.28 -18.03
C PHE A 357 -1.09 -13.11 -19.29
N THR A 358 -0.03 -13.47 -19.99
CA THR A 358 -0.02 -14.40 -21.11
C THR A 358 1.35 -15.05 -21.21
N PHE A 359 1.40 -16.29 -21.70
CA PHE A 359 2.66 -16.98 -22.06
C PHE A 359 3.13 -16.65 -23.47
N MET A 360 2.36 -15.86 -24.22
CA MET A 360 2.68 -15.56 -25.62
C MET A 360 3.79 -14.53 -25.80
N THR A 361 3.96 -13.58 -24.86
CA THR A 361 4.90 -12.45 -24.94
C THR A 361 5.00 -11.70 -23.62
N GLY A 362 5.99 -10.79 -23.50
CA GLY A 362 6.12 -9.84 -22.38
C GLY A 362 6.78 -10.40 -21.14
N GLU A 363 7.53 -11.48 -21.31
CA GLU A 363 8.35 -12.10 -20.27
C GLU A 363 9.42 -11.14 -19.74
N ASP A 364 9.94 -10.29 -20.59
CA ASP A 364 10.92 -9.24 -20.31
C ASP A 364 10.42 -8.24 -19.24
N LEU A 365 9.25 -7.69 -19.50
CA LEU A 365 8.57 -6.82 -18.56
C LEU A 365 8.16 -7.58 -17.29
N HIS A 366 7.58 -8.78 -17.45
CA HIS A 366 7.08 -9.57 -16.33
C HIS A 366 8.22 -9.96 -15.38
N LEU A 367 9.39 -10.34 -15.88
CA LEU A 367 10.58 -10.63 -15.07
C LEU A 367 11.00 -9.41 -14.23
N SER A 368 11.16 -8.27 -14.88
CA SER A 368 11.59 -7.03 -14.20
C SER A 368 10.57 -6.57 -13.15
N TYR A 369 9.28 -6.67 -13.47
CA TYR A 369 8.18 -6.37 -12.54
C TYR A 369 8.18 -7.33 -11.34
N GLN A 370 8.28 -8.64 -11.54
CA GLN A 370 8.29 -9.63 -10.47
C GLN A 370 9.53 -9.49 -9.57
N LEU A 371 10.69 -9.26 -10.17
CA LEU A 371 11.93 -9.01 -9.43
C LEU A 371 11.86 -7.76 -8.56
N GLN A 372 11.32 -6.66 -9.09
CA GLN A 372 11.13 -5.43 -8.31
C GLN A 372 10.13 -5.67 -7.17
N LYS A 373 9.02 -6.33 -7.46
CA LYS A 373 7.92 -6.54 -6.51
C LYS A 373 8.33 -7.44 -5.35
N TYR A 374 8.93 -8.59 -5.63
CA TYR A 374 9.15 -9.63 -4.63
C TYR A 374 10.57 -9.71 -4.09
N ARG A 375 11.56 -9.18 -4.82
CA ARG A 375 12.98 -9.22 -4.42
C ARG A 375 13.58 -7.83 -4.18
N ASN A 376 12.83 -6.77 -4.43
CA ASN A 376 13.32 -5.39 -4.44
C ASN A 376 14.57 -5.24 -5.35
N ALA A 377 14.60 -6.00 -6.43
CA ALA A 377 15.69 -6.08 -7.39
C ALA A 377 15.44 -5.14 -8.57
N GLY A 378 16.50 -4.57 -9.11
CA GLY A 378 16.47 -3.72 -10.29
C GLY A 378 16.91 -4.44 -11.55
N SER A 379 16.54 -3.85 -12.69
CA SER A 379 17.03 -4.21 -14.02
C SER A 379 18.05 -3.17 -14.47
N PHE A 380 19.26 -3.57 -14.84
CA PHE A 380 20.35 -2.65 -15.14
C PHE A 380 21.00 -2.97 -16.48
N VAL A 381 21.23 -1.92 -17.27
CA VAL A 381 22.11 -1.98 -18.43
C VAL A 381 23.50 -1.55 -18.01
N LEU A 382 24.49 -2.36 -18.33
CA LEU A 382 25.89 -2.08 -17.98
C LEU A 382 26.50 -1.04 -18.93
N PRO A 383 27.51 -0.26 -18.48
CA PRO A 383 28.26 0.60 -19.35
C PRO A 383 29.07 -0.23 -20.33
N VAL A 384 28.99 0.11 -21.58
CA VAL A 384 29.71 -0.61 -22.63
C VAL A 384 30.21 0.38 -23.66
N ASP A 385 31.52 0.43 -23.83
CA ASP A 385 32.13 1.25 -24.88
C ASP A 385 31.90 0.59 -26.26
N PRO A 386 31.18 1.25 -27.15
CA PRO A 386 30.96 0.76 -28.50
C PRO A 386 32.25 0.53 -29.33
N LYS A 387 33.36 1.12 -28.90
CA LYS A 387 34.65 0.96 -29.56
C LYS A 387 35.44 -0.25 -29.02
N ASP A 388 35.09 -0.74 -27.85
CA ASP A 388 35.67 -1.92 -27.23
C ASP A 388 34.96 -3.20 -27.73
N LYS A 389 35.50 -3.78 -28.77
CA LYS A 389 34.98 -5.01 -29.38
C LYS A 389 34.97 -6.21 -28.43
N GLU A 390 35.90 -6.25 -27.47
CA GLU A 390 36.01 -7.35 -26.55
C GLU A 390 34.89 -7.35 -25.51
N THR A 391 34.47 -6.17 -25.07
CA THR A 391 33.38 -6.04 -24.10
C THR A 391 32.00 -6.09 -24.77
N TRP A 392 31.83 -5.32 -25.84
CA TRP A 392 30.53 -5.15 -26.48
C TRP A 392 30.26 -6.14 -27.63
N GLY A 393 31.29 -6.80 -28.08
CA GLY A 393 31.26 -7.59 -29.29
C GLY A 393 31.68 -6.78 -30.53
N ASP A 394 31.78 -7.46 -31.66
CA ASP A 394 32.10 -6.80 -32.93
C ASP A 394 31.01 -5.80 -33.31
N SER A 395 31.37 -4.64 -33.85
CA SER A 395 30.42 -3.63 -34.30
C SER A 395 29.43 -4.13 -35.34
N GLU A 396 29.82 -5.16 -36.07
CA GLU A 396 28.99 -5.87 -37.05
C GLU A 396 28.05 -6.89 -36.39
N HIS A 397 28.39 -7.42 -35.22
CA HIS A 397 27.70 -8.51 -34.52
C HIS A 397 27.11 -8.12 -33.18
N ARG A 398 27.35 -6.92 -32.66
CA ARG A 398 26.88 -6.48 -31.35
C ARG A 398 25.35 -6.41 -31.23
N LEU A 399 24.72 -6.16 -32.39
CA LEU A 399 23.27 -6.20 -32.58
C LEU A 399 23.06 -6.80 -33.95
N ALA A 400 22.91 -8.10 -34.03
CA ALA A 400 22.46 -8.75 -35.26
C ALA A 400 20.97 -8.39 -35.49
N TYR A 401 20.72 -7.10 -35.69
CA TYR A 401 19.38 -6.58 -35.92
C TYR A 401 18.91 -6.99 -37.31
N VAL A 402 18.39 -8.20 -37.40
CA VAL A 402 17.63 -8.60 -38.56
C VAL A 402 16.29 -7.84 -38.45
N ALA A 403 16.01 -7.02 -39.47
CA ALA A 403 14.86 -6.10 -39.49
C ALA A 403 13.49 -6.79 -39.39
N GLU A 404 13.44 -8.11 -39.46
CA GLU A 404 12.23 -8.90 -39.33
C GLU A 404 12.04 -9.42 -37.91
N THR A 405 11.09 -8.86 -37.21
CA THR A 405 10.55 -9.47 -36.01
C THR A 405 9.98 -10.84 -36.35
N THR A 406 10.56 -11.88 -35.76
CA THR A 406 10.21 -13.27 -36.08
C THR A 406 8.84 -13.70 -35.54
N VAL A 407 8.22 -12.92 -34.66
CA VAL A 407 6.90 -13.23 -34.11
C VAL A 407 5.99 -12.02 -34.20
N ILE A 408 5.09 -12.00 -35.14
CA ILE A 408 4.00 -11.03 -35.26
C ILE A 408 2.70 -11.82 -35.17
N PHE A 409 1.96 -11.67 -34.06
CA PHE A 409 0.55 -12.01 -34.02
C PHE A 409 -0.29 -10.73 -33.96
N LYS A 410 -1.52 -10.80 -34.46
CA LYS A 410 -2.36 -9.64 -34.80
C LYS A 410 -2.48 -8.62 -33.63
N ASP A 411 -2.55 -9.08 -32.41
CA ASP A 411 -2.88 -8.26 -31.24
C ASP A 411 -1.71 -8.09 -30.25
N ILE A 412 -0.47 -8.44 -30.65
CA ILE A 412 0.70 -8.41 -29.73
C ILE A 412 0.89 -7.07 -29.01
N VAL A 413 0.56 -5.99 -29.68
CA VAL A 413 0.72 -4.64 -29.14
C VAL A 413 -0.28 -4.38 -28.04
N GLN A 414 -1.54 -4.75 -28.26
CA GLN A 414 -2.59 -4.58 -27.24
C GLN A 414 -2.28 -5.46 -26.04
N VAL A 415 -1.90 -6.71 -26.25
CA VAL A 415 -1.54 -7.64 -25.16
C VAL A 415 -0.39 -7.09 -24.30
N ARG A 416 0.64 -6.50 -24.94
CA ARG A 416 1.74 -5.87 -24.19
C ARG A 416 1.33 -4.58 -23.49
N ASP A 417 0.42 -3.79 -24.06
CA ASP A 417 -0.16 -2.61 -23.40
C ASP A 417 -0.96 -3.01 -22.17
N ASP A 418 -1.77 -4.06 -22.25
CA ASP A 418 -2.57 -4.57 -21.14
C ASP A 418 -1.68 -5.12 -20.02
N GLN A 419 -0.63 -5.84 -20.38
CA GLN A 419 0.36 -6.34 -19.43
C GLN A 419 1.12 -5.21 -18.74
N TRP A 420 1.51 -4.18 -19.48
CA TRP A 420 2.13 -2.99 -18.93
C TRP A 420 1.21 -2.29 -17.94
N TRP A 421 -0.04 -2.10 -18.33
CA TRP A 421 -1.07 -1.52 -17.45
C TRP A 421 -1.26 -2.35 -16.19
N LYS A 422 -1.30 -3.67 -16.31
CA LYS A 422 -1.41 -4.59 -15.16
C LYS A 422 -0.23 -4.42 -14.21
N ALA A 423 1.00 -4.37 -14.70
CA ALA A 423 2.19 -4.18 -13.87
C ALA A 423 2.12 -2.85 -13.10
N LEU A 424 1.75 -1.75 -13.77
CA LEU A 424 1.62 -0.44 -13.14
C LEU A 424 0.51 -0.41 -12.09
N SER A 425 -0.62 -1.03 -12.36
CA SER A 425 -1.75 -1.15 -11.42
C SER A 425 -1.37 -1.95 -10.19
N ASN A 426 -0.40 -2.85 -10.31
CA ASN A 426 0.15 -3.66 -9.25
C ASN A 426 1.37 -3.05 -8.55
N GLY A 427 1.60 -1.76 -8.73
CA GLY A 427 2.64 -1.03 -8.01
C GLY A 427 4.03 -1.13 -8.60
N TYR A 428 4.17 -1.52 -9.89
CA TYR A 428 5.46 -1.46 -10.57
C TYR A 428 5.94 -0.02 -10.66
N ILE A 429 7.12 0.26 -10.09
CA ILE A 429 7.71 1.60 -10.03
C ILE A 429 8.63 1.77 -11.22
N THR A 430 8.19 2.51 -12.22
CA THR A 430 9.02 2.86 -13.36
C THR A 430 10.04 3.93 -13.00
N GLN A 431 11.11 4.06 -13.80
CA GLN A 431 12.11 5.12 -13.60
C GLN A 431 11.46 6.50 -13.66
N TRP A 432 10.53 6.69 -14.57
CA TRP A 432 9.79 7.93 -14.69
C TRP A 432 8.91 8.24 -13.47
N ALA A 433 8.20 7.26 -12.94
CA ALA A 433 7.39 7.42 -11.74
C ALA A 433 8.26 7.73 -10.50
N ALA A 434 9.44 7.12 -10.41
CA ALA A 434 10.40 7.40 -9.35
C ALA A 434 10.95 8.84 -9.40
N MET A 435 11.18 9.37 -10.61
CA MET A 435 11.60 10.77 -10.82
C MET A 435 10.48 11.78 -10.52
N ASN A 436 9.23 11.41 -10.78
CA ASN A 436 8.07 12.29 -10.72
C ASN A 436 6.95 11.71 -9.84
N PRO A 437 7.17 11.57 -8.53
CA PRO A 437 6.15 11.01 -7.64
C PRO A 437 4.90 11.92 -7.65
N GLN A 438 3.73 11.29 -7.77
CA GLN A 438 2.45 11.98 -7.73
C GLN A 438 1.94 12.04 -6.29
N LYS A 439 1.44 13.19 -5.84
CA LYS A 439 0.77 13.27 -4.54
C LYS A 439 -0.75 13.19 -4.72
N ILE A 440 -1.37 12.26 -3.98
CA ILE A 440 -2.82 12.14 -3.88
C ILE A 440 -3.27 12.29 -2.43
N ASP A 441 -4.55 12.61 -2.23
CA ASP A 441 -5.10 12.77 -0.89
C ASP A 441 -5.43 11.42 -0.25
N ALA A 442 -6.06 10.52 -0.99
CA ALA A 442 -6.49 9.23 -0.47
C ALA A 442 -6.26 8.09 -1.47
N LEU A 443 -5.78 6.96 -0.96
CA LEU A 443 -5.73 5.68 -1.66
C LEU A 443 -6.69 4.72 -0.95
N PHE A 444 -7.78 4.35 -1.61
CA PHE A 444 -8.72 3.39 -1.08
C PHE A 444 -8.28 1.97 -1.42
N TYR A 445 -8.56 1.05 -0.53
CA TYR A 445 -8.37 -0.38 -0.75
C TYR A 445 -9.67 -1.13 -0.53
N ALA A 446 -10.02 -2.00 -1.46
CA ALA A 446 -11.15 -2.91 -1.39
C ALA A 446 -10.74 -4.30 -1.87
N HIS A 447 -11.22 -5.35 -1.21
CA HIS A 447 -11.01 -6.71 -1.67
C HIS A 447 -12.03 -7.12 -2.73
N SER A 448 -13.23 -6.59 -2.67
CA SER A 448 -14.35 -6.96 -3.55
C SER A 448 -15.13 -5.74 -4.03
N ILE A 449 -15.96 -5.94 -5.05
CA ILE A 449 -16.88 -4.90 -5.54
C ILE A 449 -17.90 -4.48 -4.48
N GLU A 450 -18.26 -5.36 -3.55
CA GLU A 450 -19.15 -5.03 -2.43
C GLU A 450 -18.48 -4.07 -1.45
N GLU A 451 -17.18 -4.24 -1.22
CA GLU A 451 -16.42 -3.26 -0.43
C GLU A 451 -16.27 -1.94 -1.17
N VAL A 452 -16.07 -1.97 -2.49
CA VAL A 452 -16.10 -0.74 -3.32
C VAL A 452 -17.43 -0.03 -3.17
N LYS A 453 -18.57 -0.73 -3.23
CA LYS A 453 -19.89 -0.15 -2.99
C LYS A 453 -20.00 0.45 -1.58
N THR A 454 -19.49 -0.22 -0.58
CA THR A 454 -19.47 0.28 0.81
C THR A 454 -18.67 1.58 0.92
N LEU A 455 -17.48 1.64 0.30
CA LEU A 455 -16.61 2.82 0.32
C LEU A 455 -17.06 3.93 -0.65
N SER A 456 -17.94 3.61 -1.59
CA SER A 456 -18.34 4.52 -2.67
C SER A 456 -18.86 5.90 -2.23
N PRO A 457 -19.62 6.07 -1.13
CA PRO A 457 -20.05 7.40 -0.70
C PRO A 457 -18.89 8.31 -0.32
N LEU A 458 -17.88 7.76 0.37
CA LEU A 458 -16.69 8.52 0.75
C LEU A 458 -15.78 8.77 -0.46
N LEU A 459 -15.59 7.77 -1.29
CA LEU A 459 -14.82 7.87 -2.53
C LEU A 459 -15.41 8.93 -3.47
N GLU A 460 -16.75 8.93 -3.63
CA GLU A 460 -17.47 9.93 -4.42
C GLU A 460 -17.30 11.34 -3.85
N LYS A 461 -17.34 11.47 -2.53
CA LYS A 461 -17.11 12.76 -1.87
C LYS A 461 -15.69 13.28 -2.16
N PHE A 462 -14.66 12.43 -2.07
CA PHE A 462 -13.30 12.82 -2.46
C PHE A 462 -13.22 13.21 -3.93
N ARG A 463 -13.84 12.41 -4.82
CA ARG A 463 -13.84 12.66 -6.26
C ARG A 463 -14.47 14.00 -6.62
N THR A 464 -15.59 14.35 -5.99
CA THR A 464 -16.35 15.59 -6.27
C THR A 464 -15.81 16.82 -5.57
N THR A 465 -15.03 16.65 -4.49
CA THR A 465 -14.44 17.79 -3.77
C THR A 465 -13.32 18.43 -4.61
N VAL A 466 -13.43 19.75 -4.82
CA VAL A 466 -12.48 20.50 -5.64
C VAL A 466 -11.08 20.41 -5.05
N GLY A 467 -10.10 20.13 -5.92
CA GLY A 467 -8.69 20.04 -5.52
C GLY A 467 -8.26 18.68 -4.96
N LYS A 468 -9.20 17.75 -4.70
CA LYS A 468 -8.89 16.41 -4.18
C LYS A 468 -8.60 15.39 -5.27
N LYS A 469 -7.71 14.44 -4.93
CA LYS A 469 -7.37 13.29 -5.77
C LYS A 469 -7.51 12.02 -4.95
N ALA A 470 -8.28 11.06 -5.42
CA ALA A 470 -8.47 9.79 -4.77
C ALA A 470 -8.42 8.64 -5.77
N TYR A 471 -7.70 7.58 -5.39
CA TYR A 471 -7.61 6.36 -6.18
C TYR A 471 -8.13 5.18 -5.36
N ILE A 472 -8.61 4.16 -6.02
CA ILE A 472 -9.05 2.92 -5.40
C ILE A 472 -8.33 1.73 -6.00
N VAL A 473 -7.95 0.81 -5.14
CA VAL A 473 -7.31 -0.46 -5.46
C VAL A 473 -8.29 -1.57 -5.14
N VAL A 474 -8.51 -2.47 -6.08
CA VAL A 474 -9.35 -3.66 -5.91
C VAL A 474 -8.46 -4.90 -6.04
N SER A 475 -8.51 -5.82 -5.06
CA SER A 475 -7.60 -6.97 -5.02
C SER A 475 -8.29 -8.33 -5.19
N GLY A 476 -9.59 -8.39 -5.19
CA GLY A 476 -10.35 -9.66 -5.20
C GLY A 476 -10.59 -10.21 -6.60
N GLY A 477 -10.42 -11.49 -6.73
CA GLY A 477 -10.63 -12.54 -7.71
C GLY A 477 -11.39 -12.37 -9.01
N GLY A 478 -11.56 -11.19 -9.51
CA GLY A 478 -12.11 -10.93 -10.83
C GLY A 478 -11.55 -9.62 -11.34
N PHE A 479 -11.01 -9.64 -12.53
CA PHE A 479 -10.65 -8.40 -13.22
C PHE A 479 -11.89 -7.51 -13.29
N CYS A 480 -11.82 -6.36 -12.63
CA CYS A 480 -12.89 -5.36 -12.65
C CYS A 480 -12.36 -4.11 -13.38
N PRO A 481 -12.49 -4.04 -14.72
CA PRO A 481 -12.15 -2.83 -15.44
C PRO A 481 -12.90 -1.63 -14.85
N CYS A 482 -12.26 -0.48 -14.88
CA CYS A 482 -12.87 0.75 -14.35
C CYS A 482 -14.31 0.96 -14.87
N GLU A 483 -14.57 0.63 -16.12
CA GLU A 483 -15.88 0.79 -16.76
C GLU A 483 -16.93 -0.14 -16.16
N GLU A 484 -16.57 -1.38 -15.81
CA GLU A 484 -17.48 -2.31 -15.12
C GLU A 484 -17.75 -1.87 -13.69
N ALA A 485 -16.71 -1.42 -12.97
CA ALA A 485 -16.87 -0.85 -11.64
C ALA A 485 -17.78 0.39 -11.68
N ALA A 486 -17.61 1.26 -12.67
CA ALA A 486 -18.47 2.43 -12.83
C ALA A 486 -19.93 2.04 -13.06
N VAL A 487 -20.20 1.00 -13.88
CA VAL A 487 -21.56 0.48 -14.08
C VAL A 487 -22.13 -0.09 -12.77
N ALA A 488 -21.36 -0.90 -12.05
CA ALA A 488 -21.78 -1.48 -10.77
C ALA A 488 -22.10 -0.43 -9.70
N LEU A 489 -21.43 0.73 -9.76
CA LEU A 489 -21.60 1.87 -8.85
C LEU A 489 -22.62 2.90 -9.37
N LYS A 490 -23.22 2.66 -10.52
CA LYS A 490 -24.10 3.62 -11.22
C LYS A 490 -23.43 4.96 -11.52
N TRP A 491 -22.13 4.95 -11.75
CA TRP A 491 -21.34 6.11 -12.14
C TRP A 491 -21.26 6.23 -13.67
N PRO A 492 -21.12 7.44 -14.22
CA PRO A 492 -20.92 7.60 -15.65
C PRO A 492 -19.58 7.02 -16.08
N LYS A 493 -19.51 6.33 -17.22
CA LYS A 493 -18.28 5.74 -17.75
C LYS A 493 -17.15 6.77 -17.94
N SER A 494 -17.49 8.06 -18.08
CA SER A 494 -16.52 9.17 -18.15
C SER A 494 -15.62 9.28 -16.92
N VAL A 495 -16.05 8.75 -15.75
CA VAL A 495 -15.24 8.71 -14.51
C VAL A 495 -13.88 8.06 -14.74
N CYS A 496 -13.82 7.03 -15.57
CA CYS A 496 -12.58 6.32 -15.86
C CYS A 496 -11.54 7.17 -16.64
N LYS A 497 -11.97 8.27 -17.25
CA LYS A 497 -11.11 9.24 -17.93
C LYS A 497 -10.70 10.42 -17.03
N GLU A 498 -11.24 10.49 -15.81
CA GLU A 498 -10.93 11.59 -14.89
C GLU A 498 -9.50 11.48 -14.35
N ARG A 499 -8.77 12.62 -14.34
CA ARG A 499 -7.40 12.68 -13.82
C ARG A 499 -7.33 12.54 -12.29
N ARG A 500 -8.41 12.85 -11.60
CA ARG A 500 -8.49 12.85 -10.13
C ARG A 500 -8.90 11.51 -9.55
N PHE A 501 -9.30 10.58 -10.40
CA PHE A 501 -9.82 9.30 -10.01
C PHE A 501 -9.22 8.17 -10.85
N LYS A 502 -8.78 7.08 -10.19
CA LYS A 502 -8.26 5.86 -10.83
C LYS A 502 -8.72 4.64 -10.07
N ILE A 503 -9.06 3.58 -10.81
CA ILE A 503 -9.28 2.24 -10.27
C ILE A 503 -8.10 1.37 -10.70
N PHE A 504 -7.44 0.74 -9.73
CA PHE A 504 -6.36 -0.22 -9.96
C PHE A 504 -6.84 -1.61 -9.58
N ASP A 505 -6.58 -2.59 -10.45
CA ASP A 505 -6.82 -4.00 -10.18
C ASP A 505 -5.49 -4.69 -9.88
N LEU A 506 -5.34 -5.23 -8.67
CA LEU A 506 -4.12 -5.96 -8.28
C LEU A 506 -4.06 -7.37 -8.87
N GLY A 507 -5.14 -7.93 -9.38
CA GLY A 507 -5.17 -9.26 -9.95
C GLY A 507 -4.77 -10.39 -8.97
N ILE A 508 -4.79 -10.14 -7.67
CA ILE A 508 -4.30 -11.07 -6.64
C ILE A 508 -5.20 -12.31 -6.55
N GLY A 509 -6.46 -12.20 -6.93
CA GLY A 509 -7.35 -13.36 -7.01
C GLY A 509 -6.87 -14.47 -7.95
N ALA A 510 -6.09 -14.14 -8.98
CA ALA A 510 -5.47 -15.13 -9.86
C ALA A 510 -4.32 -15.90 -9.17
N ILE A 511 -3.64 -15.28 -8.21
CA ILE A 511 -2.58 -15.93 -7.43
C ILE A 511 -3.18 -16.93 -6.43
N SER A 512 -4.26 -16.56 -5.74
CA SER A 512 -4.90 -17.41 -4.74
C SER A 512 -5.53 -18.67 -5.34
N ALA A 513 -5.97 -18.62 -6.59
CA ALA A 513 -6.52 -19.78 -7.28
C ALA A 513 -5.43 -20.78 -7.75
N ALA A 514 -4.21 -20.30 -8.00
CA ALA A 514 -3.09 -21.13 -8.47
C ALA A 514 -2.24 -21.71 -7.34
N VAL A 515 -2.26 -21.08 -6.15
CA VAL A 515 -1.47 -21.47 -4.97
C VAL A 515 -2.46 -21.66 -3.81
N SER A 516 -3.32 -22.67 -3.93
CA SER A 516 -4.25 -23.03 -2.86
C SER A 516 -3.49 -23.29 -1.56
N ASP A 517 -3.99 -22.80 -0.46
CA ASP A 517 -3.73 -23.15 0.93
C ASP A 517 -2.66 -22.43 1.73
N SER A 518 -1.98 -21.41 1.22
CA SER A 518 -1.17 -20.59 2.12
C SER A 518 -1.60 -19.11 2.10
N GLU A 519 -1.88 -18.54 3.26
CA GLU A 519 -2.17 -17.10 3.46
C GLU A 519 -0.98 -16.19 3.12
N VAL A 520 0.21 -16.76 3.06
CA VAL A 520 1.49 -16.06 2.83
C VAL A 520 1.55 -15.39 1.46
N PRO A 521 1.13 -15.99 0.33
CA PRO A 521 1.15 -15.34 -0.97
C PRO A 521 0.21 -14.13 -1.06
N VAL A 522 -0.98 -14.20 -0.45
CA VAL A 522 -1.93 -13.08 -0.43
C VAL A 522 -1.34 -11.90 0.32
N PHE A 523 -0.78 -12.14 1.51
CA PHE A 523 -0.09 -11.11 2.28
C PHE A 523 1.04 -10.45 1.47
N GLN A 524 1.94 -11.25 0.88
CA GLN A 524 3.09 -10.76 0.13
C GLN A 524 2.66 -9.97 -1.12
N GLY A 525 1.66 -10.47 -1.85
CA GLY A 525 1.12 -9.81 -3.03
C GLY A 525 0.51 -8.45 -2.71
N VAL A 526 -0.37 -8.37 -1.71
CA VAL A 526 -0.99 -7.10 -1.27
C VAL A 526 0.07 -6.14 -0.75
N TYR A 527 0.96 -6.61 0.14
CA TYR A 527 2.02 -5.78 0.70
C TYR A 527 2.90 -5.17 -0.38
N ALA A 528 3.42 -5.98 -1.29
CA ALA A 528 4.34 -5.52 -2.32
C ALA A 528 3.68 -4.56 -3.31
N SER A 529 2.44 -4.85 -3.74
CA SER A 529 1.67 -3.97 -4.63
C SER A 529 1.34 -2.64 -3.95
N MET A 530 0.83 -2.67 -2.74
CA MET A 530 0.46 -1.46 -2.01
C MET A 530 1.67 -0.61 -1.66
N LYS A 531 2.80 -1.23 -1.27
CA LYS A 531 4.08 -0.53 -1.07
C LYS A 531 4.49 0.25 -2.32
N GLY A 532 4.41 -0.38 -3.50
CA GLY A 532 4.71 0.26 -4.78
C GLY A 532 3.76 1.43 -5.09
N LEU A 533 2.44 1.21 -4.98
CA LEU A 533 1.43 2.25 -5.24
C LEU A 533 1.55 3.43 -4.27
N ILE A 534 1.78 3.16 -2.98
CA ILE A 534 2.00 4.21 -1.97
C ILE A 534 3.25 5.02 -2.30
N LYS A 535 4.33 4.37 -2.72
CA LYS A 535 5.57 5.06 -3.10
C LYS A 535 5.39 5.96 -4.33
N ILE A 536 4.64 5.49 -5.35
CA ILE A 536 4.37 6.27 -6.57
C ILE A 536 3.43 7.44 -6.29
N HIS A 537 2.35 7.20 -5.54
CA HIS A 537 1.24 8.14 -5.41
C HIS A 537 1.28 8.96 -4.13
N ASN A 538 2.16 8.61 -3.20
CA ASN A 538 2.36 9.30 -1.91
C ASN A 538 1.04 9.81 -1.30
N PRO A 539 0.07 8.90 -1.00
CA PRO A 539 -1.23 9.27 -0.43
C PRO A 539 -1.07 9.82 0.98
N SER A 540 -1.87 10.82 1.33
CA SER A 540 -1.95 11.28 2.72
C SER A 540 -2.56 10.20 3.63
N VAL A 541 -3.56 9.47 3.13
CA VAL A 541 -4.20 8.34 3.83
C VAL A 541 -4.44 7.15 2.91
N VAL A 542 -4.36 5.95 3.49
CA VAL A 542 -4.85 4.71 2.91
C VAL A 542 -6.12 4.31 3.64
N ILE A 543 -7.24 4.12 2.94
CA ILE A 543 -8.56 3.89 3.55
C ILE A 543 -9.08 2.52 3.15
N ALA A 544 -9.50 1.73 4.13
CA ALA A 544 -10.16 0.44 3.94
C ALA A 544 -11.27 0.20 4.97
N VAL A 545 -12.10 -0.82 4.75
CA VAL A 545 -13.04 -1.25 5.79
C VAL A 545 -12.33 -2.00 6.90
N SER A 546 -12.86 -1.95 8.13
CA SER A 546 -12.16 -2.50 9.30
C SER A 546 -12.23 -4.03 9.43
N ASP A 547 -13.18 -4.66 8.77
CA ASP A 547 -13.45 -6.10 8.80
C ASP A 547 -12.79 -6.89 7.67
N ILE A 548 -11.77 -6.29 7.03
CA ILE A 548 -10.92 -7.03 6.08
C ILE A 548 -10.12 -8.13 6.76
N GLU A 549 -9.72 -9.11 5.99
CA GLU A 549 -8.89 -10.22 6.44
C GLU A 549 -7.63 -9.75 7.18
N THR A 550 -7.27 -10.45 8.25
CA THR A 550 -6.17 -10.06 9.16
C THR A 550 -4.83 -9.92 8.43
N ASN A 551 -4.51 -10.80 7.48
CA ASN A 551 -3.25 -10.73 6.73
C ASN A 551 -3.22 -9.56 5.76
N VAL A 552 -4.36 -9.25 5.12
CA VAL A 552 -4.51 -8.06 4.31
C VAL A 552 -4.35 -6.78 5.15
N LYS A 553 -4.97 -6.75 6.32
CA LYS A 553 -4.83 -5.63 7.28
C LYS A 553 -3.36 -5.41 7.69
N LYS A 554 -2.63 -6.49 8.01
CA LYS A 554 -1.19 -6.43 8.31
C LYS A 554 -0.38 -5.92 7.11
N ALA A 555 -0.69 -6.41 5.90
CA ALA A 555 -0.02 -5.99 4.67
C ALA A 555 -0.21 -4.49 4.39
N LEU A 556 -1.43 -3.98 4.51
CA LEU A 556 -1.75 -2.56 4.34
C LEU A 556 -1.03 -1.69 5.38
N LYS A 557 -1.02 -2.12 6.65
CA LYS A 557 -0.32 -1.41 7.73
C LYS A 557 1.17 -1.31 7.44
N MET A 558 1.82 -2.43 7.15
CA MET A 558 3.25 -2.44 6.82
C MET A 558 3.57 -1.62 5.57
N ALA A 559 2.71 -1.67 4.53
CA ALA A 559 2.92 -0.88 3.32
C ALA A 559 2.82 0.63 3.60
N ALA A 560 1.87 1.05 4.43
CA ALA A 560 1.72 2.45 4.82
C ALA A 560 2.91 2.95 5.66
N GLU A 561 3.40 2.13 6.60
CA GLU A 561 4.55 2.45 7.47
C GLU A 561 5.87 2.57 6.71
N THR A 562 6.02 1.89 5.56
CA THR A 562 7.23 2.00 4.72
C THR A 562 7.34 3.31 3.96
N ASN A 563 6.30 4.15 3.95
CA ASN A 563 6.34 5.45 3.31
C ASN A 563 7.04 6.49 4.19
N LEU A 564 8.23 6.91 3.82
CA LEU A 564 9.03 7.92 4.53
C LEU A 564 8.30 9.27 4.70
N ASN A 565 7.33 9.56 3.86
CA ASN A 565 6.53 10.79 3.92
C ASN A 565 5.25 10.66 4.79
N GLY A 566 5.04 9.50 5.42
CA GLY A 566 3.95 9.23 6.34
C GLY A 566 2.58 9.11 5.68
N SER A 567 2.21 7.91 5.22
CA SER A 567 0.82 7.57 4.91
C SER A 567 0.16 6.93 6.13
N THR A 568 -1.05 7.37 6.46
CA THR A 568 -1.80 6.81 7.59
C THR A 568 -2.84 5.81 7.09
N LEU A 569 -2.82 4.59 7.63
CA LEU A 569 -3.88 3.60 7.37
C LEU A 569 -5.11 3.94 8.23
N VAL A 570 -6.24 4.15 7.57
CA VAL A 570 -7.55 4.40 8.18
C VAL A 570 -8.46 3.21 7.92
N LEU A 571 -8.93 2.57 8.98
CA LEU A 571 -9.84 1.43 8.93
C LEU A 571 -11.22 1.86 9.45
N LEU A 572 -12.21 1.89 8.57
CA LEU A 572 -13.56 2.34 8.90
C LEU A 572 -14.53 1.15 9.01
N PRO A 573 -15.30 1.03 10.11
CA PRO A 573 -16.43 0.11 10.14
C PRO A 573 -17.41 0.43 9.00
N ARG A 574 -17.95 -0.58 8.33
CA ARG A 574 -18.85 -0.42 7.15
C ARG A 574 -20.01 0.53 7.45
N SER A 575 -20.63 0.39 8.61
CA SER A 575 -21.75 1.23 9.03
C SER A 575 -21.40 2.71 9.22
N THR A 576 -20.11 3.03 9.44
CA THR A 576 -19.67 4.40 9.74
C THR A 576 -19.07 5.13 8.53
N VAL A 577 -18.87 4.44 7.40
CA VAL A 577 -18.35 5.08 6.17
C VAL A 577 -19.18 6.32 5.76
N PRO A 578 -20.53 6.29 5.76
CA PRO A 578 -21.33 7.48 5.44
C PRO A 578 -21.16 8.62 6.45
N LYS A 579 -20.66 8.32 7.66
CA LYS A 579 -20.42 9.32 8.71
C LYS A 579 -19.00 9.94 8.62
N ALA A 580 -18.13 9.39 7.78
CA ALA A 580 -16.76 9.86 7.58
C ALA A 580 -16.60 10.80 6.36
N LEU A 581 -17.68 11.20 5.68
CA LEU A 581 -17.62 11.98 4.42
C LEU A 581 -16.89 13.31 4.57
N TRP A 582 -16.91 13.94 5.75
CA TRP A 582 -16.18 15.17 6.06
C TRP A 582 -14.64 15.02 5.97
N MET A 583 -14.12 13.79 5.97
CA MET A 583 -12.70 13.52 5.75
C MET A 583 -12.20 14.13 4.42
N ALA A 584 -13.03 14.14 3.39
CA ALA A 584 -12.68 14.76 2.10
C ALA A 584 -12.56 16.28 2.16
N ASP A 585 -13.13 16.93 3.18
CA ASP A 585 -13.04 18.39 3.36
C ASP A 585 -11.78 18.80 4.14
N LEU A 586 -11.10 17.84 4.81
CA LEU A 586 -9.85 18.08 5.52
C LEU A 586 -8.72 18.44 4.56
N ARG A 587 -7.77 19.25 5.01
CA ARG A 587 -6.55 19.54 4.25
C ARG A 587 -5.66 18.30 4.14
N PRO A 588 -4.86 18.18 3.07
CA PRO A 588 -3.89 17.06 2.94
C PRO A 588 -2.91 16.95 4.11
N THR A 589 -2.61 18.06 4.78
CA THR A 589 -1.74 18.14 5.96
C THR A 589 -2.39 17.64 7.25
N ALA A 590 -3.73 17.68 7.34
CA ALA A 590 -4.49 17.16 8.48
C ALA A 590 -4.73 15.65 8.38
N LEU A 591 -4.93 15.11 7.19
CA LEU A 591 -5.28 13.71 6.94
C LEU A 591 -4.33 12.69 7.59
N PRO A 592 -2.98 12.85 7.54
CA PRO A 592 -2.06 11.91 8.15
C PRO A 592 -2.20 11.78 9.67
N ASN A 593 -2.83 12.76 10.32
CA ASN A 593 -3.05 12.79 11.77
C ASN A 593 -4.31 12.05 12.22
N TRP A 594 -5.04 11.37 11.31
CA TRP A 594 -6.33 10.72 11.60
C TRP A 594 -6.30 9.82 12.82
N ASN A 595 -5.24 9.03 13.01
CA ASN A 595 -5.11 8.08 14.11
C ASN A 595 -4.31 8.63 15.32
N ARG A 596 -3.92 9.91 15.31
CA ARG A 596 -3.13 10.47 16.42
C ARG A 596 -3.97 10.72 17.66
N MET A 597 -5.18 11.26 17.46
CA MET A 597 -6.09 11.57 18.54
C MET A 597 -6.42 10.33 19.39
N ARG A 598 -6.25 10.45 20.70
CA ARG A 598 -6.71 9.50 21.71
C ARG A 598 -7.73 10.23 22.60
N LEU A 599 -8.95 9.73 22.67
CA LEU A 599 -9.97 10.29 23.54
C LEU A 599 -10.13 9.40 24.78
N SER A 600 -10.08 10.01 25.97
CA SER A 600 -10.40 9.38 27.24
C SER A 600 -11.68 10.00 27.78
N ILE A 601 -12.76 9.22 27.85
CA ILE A 601 -14.00 9.63 28.47
C ILE A 601 -13.86 9.44 29.98
N SER A 602 -14.05 10.50 30.74
CA SER A 602 -13.99 10.51 32.20
C SER A 602 -15.39 10.80 32.73
N ILE A 603 -16.06 9.80 33.29
CA ILE A 603 -17.38 9.91 33.88
C ILE A 603 -17.22 10.12 35.38
N ILE A 604 -17.86 11.18 35.93
CA ILE A 604 -17.94 11.46 37.35
C ILE A 604 -19.35 11.09 37.82
N THR A 605 -19.43 10.14 38.75
CA THR A 605 -20.73 9.66 39.26
C THR A 605 -20.65 9.23 40.74
N GLN A 606 -21.78 9.18 41.41
CA GLN A 606 -21.86 8.71 42.78
C GLN A 606 -23.12 7.86 43.06
N ASN A 607 -24.32 8.41 42.97
CA ASN A 607 -25.57 7.79 43.43
C ASN A 607 -26.77 8.10 42.50
N ARG A 608 -26.56 8.12 41.23
CA ARG A 608 -27.57 8.46 40.20
C ARG A 608 -27.62 7.40 39.10
N VAL A 609 -28.03 6.18 39.46
CA VAL A 609 -28.04 5.03 38.55
C VAL A 609 -28.85 5.29 37.26
N ASN A 610 -30.02 6.01 37.36
CA ASN A 610 -30.86 6.28 36.20
C ASN A 610 -30.20 7.28 35.22
N SER A 611 -29.57 8.34 35.78
CA SER A 611 -28.82 9.34 35.02
C SER A 611 -27.63 8.66 34.31
N LEU A 612 -26.85 7.89 35.06
CA LEU A 612 -25.73 7.14 34.49
C LEU A 612 -26.20 6.17 33.40
N THR A 613 -27.35 5.50 33.58
CA THR A 613 -27.89 4.60 32.54
C THR A 613 -28.20 5.37 31.25
N ARG A 614 -28.79 6.55 31.33
CA ARG A 614 -29.09 7.43 30.20
C ARG A 614 -27.79 7.85 29.50
N LEU A 615 -26.80 8.34 30.24
CA LEU A 615 -25.51 8.72 29.72
C LEU A 615 -24.82 7.53 28.96
N LEU A 616 -24.74 6.38 29.62
CA LEU A 616 -24.09 5.18 29.03
C LEU A 616 -24.78 4.71 27.76
N LYS A 617 -26.13 4.74 27.72
CA LYS A 617 -26.90 4.43 26.51
C LYS A 617 -26.60 5.42 25.38
N SER A 618 -26.49 6.71 25.66
CA SER A 618 -26.17 7.72 24.66
C SER A 618 -24.75 7.59 24.13
N LEU A 619 -23.78 7.26 24.99
CA LEU A 619 -22.39 6.98 24.60
C LEU A 619 -22.29 5.74 23.71
N SER A 620 -22.99 4.64 24.06
CA SER A 620 -22.98 3.39 23.27
C SER A 620 -23.56 3.58 21.87
N ASN A 621 -24.45 4.53 21.66
CA ASN A 621 -25.09 4.81 20.38
C ASN A 621 -24.33 5.80 19.48
N ALA A 622 -23.16 6.25 19.90
CA ALA A 622 -22.41 7.26 19.17
C ALA A 622 -21.48 6.65 18.10
N TYR A 623 -21.09 7.46 17.12
CA TYR A 623 -20.26 7.05 15.97
C TYR A 623 -18.79 7.30 16.25
N TYR A 624 -18.01 6.25 16.55
CA TYR A 624 -16.56 6.34 16.87
C TYR A 624 -15.64 6.09 15.69
N LEU A 625 -16.14 5.81 14.49
CA LEU A 625 -15.37 5.60 13.26
C LEU A 625 -14.33 4.48 13.32
N GLY A 626 -14.46 3.55 14.29
CA GLY A 626 -13.48 2.48 14.51
C GLY A 626 -12.30 2.87 15.40
N ASP A 627 -12.31 4.08 15.96
CA ASP A 627 -11.29 4.51 16.91
C ASP A 627 -11.48 3.82 18.26
N GLU A 628 -10.35 3.61 18.94
CA GLU A 628 -10.34 3.15 20.32
C GLU A 628 -10.51 4.34 21.27
N VAL A 629 -11.53 4.28 22.12
CA VAL A 629 -11.88 5.31 23.09
C VAL A 629 -11.96 4.69 24.48
N ALA A 630 -11.10 5.13 25.39
CA ALA A 630 -11.12 4.66 26.78
C ALA A 630 -12.26 5.31 27.57
N ILE A 631 -12.89 4.54 28.47
CA ILE A 631 -13.91 5.04 29.40
C ILE A 631 -13.48 4.77 30.86
N THR A 632 -13.52 5.80 31.69
CA THR A 632 -13.17 5.72 33.10
C THR A 632 -14.35 6.17 33.95
N PHE A 633 -14.81 5.33 34.84
CA PHE A 633 -15.79 5.69 35.88
C PHE A 633 -15.05 6.18 37.13
N ASN A 634 -15.23 7.44 37.45
CA ASN A 634 -14.68 8.04 38.65
C ASN A 634 -15.80 8.15 39.70
N MET A 635 -15.79 7.25 40.68
CA MET A 635 -16.80 7.11 41.72
C MET A 635 -16.26 7.62 43.05
N ASP A 636 -17.03 8.45 43.76
CA ASP A 636 -16.66 8.87 45.14
C ASP A 636 -16.85 7.71 46.13
N SER A 637 -16.30 7.84 47.31
CA SER A 637 -16.34 6.83 48.41
C SER A 637 -17.74 6.39 48.81
N LYS A 638 -18.73 7.26 48.67
CA LYS A 638 -20.15 7.03 49.00
C LYS A 638 -21.00 6.59 47.80
N VAL A 639 -20.40 5.97 46.79
CA VAL A 639 -21.17 5.42 45.69
C VAL A 639 -22.15 4.36 46.16
N ASP A 640 -23.39 4.44 45.69
CA ASP A 640 -24.42 3.45 46.02
C ASP A 640 -24.20 2.12 45.28
N GLU A 641 -24.81 1.06 45.83
CA GLU A 641 -24.64 -0.29 45.27
C GLU A 641 -25.21 -0.42 43.85
N ALA A 642 -26.33 0.24 43.53
CA ALA A 642 -26.96 0.21 42.24
C ALA A 642 -26.09 0.83 41.15
N THR A 643 -25.51 2.02 41.40
CA THR A 643 -24.56 2.70 40.52
C THR A 643 -23.29 1.88 40.33
N LEU A 644 -22.74 1.31 41.42
CA LEU A 644 -21.56 0.46 41.39
C LEU A 644 -21.81 -0.82 40.56
N LYS A 645 -22.96 -1.47 40.76
CA LYS A 645 -23.34 -2.64 39.98
C LYS A 645 -23.49 -2.33 38.52
N LEU A 646 -24.13 -1.22 38.14
CA LEU A 646 -24.24 -0.76 36.77
C LEU A 646 -22.87 -0.52 36.15
N ALA A 647 -21.97 0.20 36.82
CA ALA A 647 -20.62 0.46 36.29
C ALA A 647 -19.81 -0.83 36.10
N ASN A 648 -19.94 -1.80 37.02
CA ASN A 648 -19.26 -3.10 36.90
C ASN A 648 -19.78 -3.94 35.71
N SER A 649 -21.11 -4.00 35.56
CA SER A 649 -21.75 -4.85 34.52
C SER A 649 -21.79 -4.21 33.12
N PHE A 650 -21.55 -2.91 33.02
CA PHE A 650 -21.57 -2.23 31.72
C PHE A 650 -20.45 -2.73 30.80
N GLU A 651 -20.80 -3.14 29.59
CA GLU A 651 -19.83 -3.52 28.55
C GLU A 651 -19.55 -2.36 27.63
N TRP A 652 -18.28 -2.06 27.42
CA TRP A 652 -17.82 -0.99 26.53
C TRP A 652 -17.13 -1.56 25.31
N ALA A 653 -17.77 -1.45 24.15
CA ALA A 653 -17.28 -2.06 22.91
C ALA A 653 -16.19 -1.25 22.18
N HIS A 654 -15.91 -0.01 22.62
CA HIS A 654 -15.06 0.93 21.88
C HIS A 654 -13.68 1.14 22.49
N GLY A 655 -13.26 0.34 23.47
CA GLY A 655 -11.95 0.44 24.08
C GLY A 655 -11.89 -0.03 25.54
N PRO A 656 -10.84 0.29 26.26
CA PRO A 656 -10.69 -0.11 27.66
C PRO A 656 -11.70 0.59 28.58
N LYS A 657 -12.23 -0.17 29.54
CA LYS A 657 -13.07 0.32 30.63
C LYS A 657 -12.27 0.27 31.92
N ILE A 658 -12.25 1.39 32.67
CA ILE A 658 -11.53 1.56 33.91
C ILE A 658 -12.53 1.98 35.00
N LEU A 659 -12.49 1.30 36.15
CA LEU A 659 -13.28 1.66 37.34
C LEU A 659 -12.35 2.22 38.43
N ARG A 660 -12.64 3.44 38.86
CA ARG A 660 -11.93 4.10 39.96
C ARG A 660 -12.93 4.43 41.08
N ARG A 661 -12.73 3.86 42.23
CA ARG A 661 -13.52 4.16 43.44
C ARG A 661 -12.61 4.78 44.50
N ARG A 662 -13.00 5.96 45.00
CA ARG A 662 -12.30 6.60 46.10
C ARG A 662 -12.53 5.88 47.40
N ILE A 663 -11.49 5.80 48.21
CA ILE A 663 -11.57 5.28 49.60
C ILE A 663 -12.08 6.40 50.54
N ILE A 664 -11.65 7.64 50.28
CA ILE A 664 -12.01 8.81 51.09
C ILE A 664 -12.82 9.77 50.22
N GLN A 665 -13.81 10.45 50.83
CA GLN A 665 -14.64 11.41 50.10
C GLN A 665 -13.77 12.57 49.58
N GLY A 666 -13.79 12.76 48.24
CA GLY A 666 -12.96 13.77 47.58
C GLY A 666 -13.67 15.10 47.37
N GLY A 667 -14.99 15.08 47.27
CA GLY A 667 -15.79 16.22 46.84
C GLY A 667 -15.58 16.56 45.33
N LEU A 668 -16.36 17.53 44.84
CA LEU A 668 -16.42 17.82 43.38
C LEU A 668 -15.07 18.27 42.79
N ILE A 669 -14.31 19.10 43.50
CA ILE A 669 -13.04 19.65 43.01
C ILE A 669 -12.05 18.51 42.69
N ARG A 670 -11.84 17.63 43.67
CA ARG A 670 -10.97 16.47 43.49
C ARG A 670 -11.57 15.46 42.50
N ALA A 671 -12.88 15.30 42.49
CA ALA A 671 -13.54 14.45 41.52
C ALA A 671 -13.25 14.88 40.08
N VAL A 672 -13.22 16.18 39.81
CA VAL A 672 -12.87 16.72 38.49
C VAL A 672 -11.36 16.69 38.25
N SER A 673 -10.55 17.27 39.15
CA SER A 673 -9.10 17.43 38.91
C SER A 673 -8.35 16.11 38.77
N GLU A 674 -8.78 15.08 39.49
CA GLU A 674 -8.15 13.76 39.49
C GLU A 674 -8.85 12.76 38.55
N SER A 675 -9.95 13.18 37.89
CA SER A 675 -10.72 12.30 37.01
C SER A 675 -9.96 11.87 35.78
N TRP A 676 -9.10 12.73 35.27
CA TRP A 676 -8.29 12.50 34.09
C TRP A 676 -6.95 13.21 34.22
N TYR A 677 -5.90 12.50 33.76
CA TYR A 677 -4.58 13.07 33.54
C TYR A 677 -4.03 12.59 32.19
N PRO A 678 -3.59 13.50 31.32
CA PRO A 678 -3.17 13.14 29.96
C PRO A 678 -1.87 12.32 29.97
N SER A 679 -1.90 11.16 29.32
CA SER A 679 -0.74 10.29 29.15
C SER A 679 0.22 10.76 28.05
N SER A 680 -0.24 11.63 27.14
CA SER A 680 0.54 12.23 26.07
C SER A 680 -0.12 13.52 25.58
N ASP A 681 0.55 14.24 24.66
CA ASP A 681 -0.03 15.44 24.03
C ASP A 681 -1.14 15.13 23.02
N ASP A 682 -1.31 13.88 22.64
CA ASP A 682 -2.41 13.40 21.78
C ASP A 682 -3.56 12.76 22.59
N ASN A 683 -3.48 12.73 23.93
CA ASN A 683 -4.52 12.19 24.80
C ASN A 683 -5.43 13.29 25.35
N PHE A 684 -6.62 13.42 24.78
CA PHE A 684 -7.63 14.42 25.13
C PHE A 684 -8.63 13.84 26.13
N GLY A 685 -9.06 14.65 27.12
CA GLY A 685 -10.00 14.22 28.15
C GLY A 685 -11.40 14.79 27.93
N LEU A 686 -12.39 13.91 27.72
CA LEU A 686 -13.81 14.30 27.73
C LEU A 686 -14.36 14.11 29.16
N LEU A 687 -14.71 15.21 29.83
CA LEU A 687 -15.32 15.19 31.13
C LEU A 687 -16.83 15.19 31.01
N LEU A 688 -17.48 14.23 31.69
CA LEU A 688 -18.92 14.05 31.72
C LEU A 688 -19.39 13.78 33.17
N GLU A 689 -20.38 14.51 33.63
CA GLU A 689 -21.16 14.19 34.82
C GLU A 689 -22.28 13.22 34.41
N ASP A 690 -22.82 12.47 35.41
CA ASP A 690 -23.82 11.43 35.17
C ASP A 690 -25.18 11.94 34.68
N ASP A 691 -25.47 13.25 34.87
CA ASP A 691 -26.68 13.91 34.38
C ASP A 691 -26.57 14.49 32.96
N ILE A 692 -25.48 14.22 32.30
CA ILE A 692 -25.29 14.59 30.88
C ILE A 692 -25.84 13.50 29.96
N GLU A 693 -26.36 13.89 28.82
CA GLU A 693 -26.67 13.02 27.70
C GLU A 693 -26.00 13.56 26.43
N VAL A 694 -25.48 12.67 25.54
CA VAL A 694 -24.74 13.09 24.37
C VAL A 694 -25.44 12.71 23.06
N SER A 695 -25.23 13.53 22.04
CA SER A 695 -25.67 13.26 20.66
C SER A 695 -24.87 12.11 20.04
N PRO A 696 -25.43 11.29 19.15
CA PRO A 696 -24.67 10.29 18.41
C PRO A 696 -23.50 10.87 17.59
N TYR A 697 -23.52 12.16 17.31
CA TYR A 697 -22.53 12.86 16.49
C TYR A 697 -21.43 13.59 17.29
N TYR A 698 -21.44 13.51 18.60
CA TYR A 698 -20.51 14.26 19.44
C TYR A 698 -19.04 13.95 19.15
N TYR A 699 -18.73 12.67 18.97
CA TYR A 699 -17.36 12.23 18.67
C TYR A 699 -16.89 12.73 17.29
N LEU A 700 -17.77 12.72 16.29
CA LEU A 700 -17.45 13.25 14.96
C LEU A 700 -17.12 14.74 15.00
N TRP A 701 -17.85 15.51 15.84
CA TRP A 701 -17.58 16.92 16.07
C TRP A 701 -16.20 17.12 16.67
N ILE A 702 -15.86 16.40 17.73
CA ILE A 702 -14.55 16.46 18.40
C ILE A 702 -13.44 16.15 17.39
N LYS A 703 -13.54 15.03 16.71
CA LYS A 703 -12.49 14.57 15.79
C LYS A 703 -12.31 15.52 14.62
N ASN A 704 -13.40 16.01 14.03
CA ASN A 704 -13.34 16.97 12.96
C ASN A 704 -12.70 18.31 13.40
N ALA A 705 -13.06 18.81 14.59
CA ALA A 705 -12.49 20.03 15.13
C ALA A 705 -10.99 19.88 15.43
N LEU A 706 -10.57 18.78 16.04
CA LEU A 706 -9.16 18.51 16.33
C LEU A 706 -8.31 18.39 15.06
N LEU A 707 -8.79 17.64 14.07
CA LEU A 707 -8.07 17.51 12.80
C LEU A 707 -8.00 18.83 12.02
N SER A 708 -9.05 19.67 12.12
CA SER A 708 -9.10 20.93 11.39
C SER A 708 -8.33 22.07 12.06
N TYR A 709 -8.28 22.12 13.40
CA TYR A 709 -7.77 23.29 14.13
C TYR A 709 -6.59 23.01 15.05
N HIS A 710 -6.35 21.76 15.41
CA HIS A 710 -5.22 21.40 16.29
C HIS A 710 -4.11 20.68 15.51
N TYR A 711 -4.46 19.69 14.68
CA TYR A 711 -3.48 18.85 14.00
C TYR A 711 -3.04 19.37 12.62
N ASP A 712 -3.76 20.32 12.02
CA ASP A 712 -3.33 20.91 10.75
C ASP A 712 -2.26 22.00 10.98
N PRO A 713 -0.98 21.75 10.64
CA PRO A 713 0.11 22.70 10.92
C PRO A 713 -0.03 24.04 10.20
N GLN A 714 -0.88 24.12 9.17
CA GLN A 714 -1.09 25.35 8.40
C GLN A 714 -2.15 26.27 9.00
N VAL A 715 -2.98 25.74 9.91
CA VAL A 715 -4.12 26.49 10.50
C VAL A 715 -4.25 26.26 12.01
N GLN A 716 -3.19 25.77 12.65
CA GLN A 716 -3.15 25.51 14.07
C GLN A 716 -3.58 26.73 14.89
N LEU A 717 -4.44 26.51 15.89
CA LEU A 717 -4.88 27.51 16.85
C LEU A 717 -4.31 27.15 18.24
N PRO A 718 -3.12 27.66 18.61
CA PRO A 718 -2.47 27.32 19.89
C PRO A 718 -3.28 27.75 21.12
N GLU A 719 -4.12 28.75 20.96
CA GLU A 719 -5.01 29.27 22.00
C GLU A 719 -6.23 28.39 22.26
N LEU A 720 -6.49 27.37 21.43
CA LEU A 720 -7.59 26.45 21.65
C LEU A 720 -7.28 25.51 22.81
N ALA A 721 -8.04 25.67 23.91
CA ALA A 721 -7.84 24.90 25.15
C ALA A 721 -8.90 23.81 25.36
N SER A 722 -10.06 23.93 24.74
CA SER A 722 -11.11 22.94 24.83
C SER A 722 -12.09 23.00 23.65
N ILE A 723 -12.87 21.92 23.49
CA ILE A 723 -13.97 21.83 22.53
C ILE A 723 -15.23 21.51 23.33
N SER A 724 -16.19 22.44 23.32
CA SER A 724 -17.48 22.27 23.98
C SER A 724 -18.43 21.39 23.15
N LEU A 725 -19.20 20.56 23.82
CA LEU A 725 -20.34 19.84 23.28
C LEU A 725 -21.65 20.59 23.49
N TYR A 726 -21.67 21.57 24.36
CA TYR A 726 -22.85 22.33 24.79
C TYR A 726 -22.80 23.77 24.28
N THR A 727 -23.96 24.39 24.04
CA THR A 727 -24.07 25.81 23.72
C THR A 727 -24.64 26.59 24.88
N PRO A 728 -23.91 27.55 25.52
CA PRO A 728 -24.39 28.30 26.67
C PRO A 728 -25.54 29.24 26.32
N ARG A 729 -26.47 29.40 27.25
CA ARG A 729 -27.64 30.28 27.10
C ARG A 729 -27.58 31.51 28.00
N LEU A 730 -26.69 31.51 28.97
CA LEU A 730 -26.56 32.55 30.00
C LEU A 730 -25.17 33.18 29.93
N VAL A 731 -25.06 34.42 30.39
CA VAL A 731 -23.75 35.04 30.70
C VAL A 731 -23.31 34.57 32.07
N GLU A 732 -22.47 33.54 32.14
CA GLU A 732 -22.20 32.77 33.35
C GLU A 732 -21.39 33.52 34.41
N VAL A 733 -20.54 34.46 33.99
CA VAL A 733 -19.63 35.19 34.93
C VAL A 733 -20.28 36.37 35.62
N VAL A 734 -21.51 36.73 35.27
CA VAL A 734 -22.29 37.79 35.91
C VAL A 734 -23.21 37.18 36.96
N LYS A 735 -23.31 37.81 38.11
CA LYS A 735 -24.06 37.31 39.26
C LYS A 735 -25.53 37.01 38.93
N GLU A 736 -26.16 37.85 38.13
CA GLU A 736 -27.56 37.76 37.70
C GLU A 736 -27.77 36.72 36.60
N ARG A 737 -26.71 36.23 35.97
CA ARG A 737 -26.70 35.26 34.87
C ARG A 737 -27.79 35.55 33.79
N PRO A 738 -27.80 36.76 33.18
CA PRO A 738 -28.81 37.11 32.22
C PRO A 738 -28.76 36.20 30.99
N LYS A 739 -29.88 36.02 30.35
CA LYS A 739 -29.97 35.29 29.06
C LYS A 739 -29.12 35.98 28.00
N TRP A 740 -28.31 35.19 27.30
CA TRP A 740 -27.48 35.71 26.22
C TRP A 740 -28.27 35.84 24.92
N ASN A 741 -28.21 37.03 24.32
CA ASN A 741 -28.82 37.29 23.03
C ASN A 741 -27.84 36.85 21.88
N ALA A 742 -27.81 35.55 21.60
CA ALA A 742 -26.98 35.00 20.54
C ALA A 742 -27.36 35.52 19.14
N THR A 743 -28.63 35.89 18.92
CA THR A 743 -29.11 36.38 17.63
C THR A 743 -28.45 37.69 17.24
N GLU A 744 -28.25 38.60 18.20
CA GLU A 744 -27.57 39.88 17.97
C GLU A 744 -26.10 39.69 17.62
N PHE A 745 -25.42 38.79 18.35
CA PHE A 745 -24.01 38.48 18.06
C PHE A 745 -23.79 37.89 16.69
N PHE A 746 -24.68 37.00 16.25
CA PHE A 746 -24.54 36.33 14.93
C PHE A 746 -25.14 37.14 13.77
N LYS A 747 -25.60 38.38 14.00
CA LYS A 747 -26.14 39.25 12.97
C LYS A 747 -25.06 39.51 11.89
N GLY A 748 -25.37 39.18 10.66
CA GLY A 748 -24.43 39.29 9.53
C GLY A 748 -23.41 38.13 9.42
N ILE A 749 -23.44 37.15 10.32
CA ILE A 749 -22.65 35.93 10.25
C ILE A 749 -23.60 34.76 9.85
N HIS A 750 -23.07 33.77 9.11
CA HIS A 750 -23.87 32.58 8.81
C HIS A 750 -24.39 31.95 10.13
N PRO A 751 -25.68 31.67 10.25
CA PRO A 751 -26.34 31.36 11.54
C PRO A 751 -25.77 30.15 12.25
N ASN A 752 -25.17 29.20 11.53
CA ASN A 752 -24.61 27.97 12.12
C ASN A 752 -23.09 27.98 12.17
N THR A 753 -22.47 29.16 12.19
CA THR A 753 -21.01 29.28 12.30
C THR A 753 -20.60 28.96 13.73
N PRO A 754 -19.73 27.94 13.97
CA PRO A 754 -19.14 27.74 15.29
C PRO A 754 -18.35 28.97 15.74
N TYR A 755 -18.19 29.14 17.04
CA TYR A 755 -17.51 30.31 17.58
C TYR A 755 -16.52 29.95 18.70
N LEU A 756 -15.59 30.86 18.93
CA LEU A 756 -14.62 30.76 20.01
C LEU A 756 -15.12 31.55 21.20
N HIS A 757 -14.99 31.00 22.41
CA HIS A 757 -15.41 31.67 23.63
C HIS A 757 -14.38 31.49 24.72
N GLN A 758 -14.08 32.56 25.47
CA GLN A 758 -13.13 32.53 26.59
C GLN A 758 -13.71 31.86 27.83
N LEU A 759 -14.74 31.07 27.71
CA LEU A 759 -15.42 30.38 28.81
C LEU A 759 -15.19 28.85 28.69
N PRO A 760 -14.75 28.14 29.73
CA PRO A 760 -14.73 26.68 29.74
C PRO A 760 -16.14 26.11 29.96
N CYS A 761 -16.48 25.02 29.28
CA CYS A 761 -17.74 24.32 29.43
C CYS A 761 -17.65 23.24 30.51
N SER A 762 -18.70 23.13 31.38
CA SER A 762 -18.81 22.07 32.37
C SER A 762 -19.82 20.97 32.00
N TRP A 763 -20.61 21.17 30.96
CA TRP A 763 -21.64 20.22 30.51
C TRP A 763 -21.26 19.44 29.27
N GLY A 764 -20.11 18.75 29.36
CA GLY A 764 -19.48 18.02 28.31
C GLY A 764 -18.51 18.88 27.49
N ALA A 765 -17.23 18.74 27.81
CA ALA A 765 -16.14 19.39 27.10
C ALA A 765 -14.94 18.47 27.02
N VAL A 766 -14.26 18.58 25.89
CA VAL A 766 -12.96 17.96 25.68
C VAL A 766 -11.88 18.96 26.04
N PHE A 767 -11.03 18.59 26.96
CA PHE A 767 -9.90 19.41 27.41
C PHE A 767 -8.61 18.95 26.75
N PHE A 768 -7.75 19.90 26.43
CA PHE A 768 -6.50 19.65 25.76
C PHE A 768 -5.38 19.32 26.76
N PRO A 769 -4.50 18.37 26.44
CA PRO A 769 -3.50 17.85 27.38
C PRO A 769 -2.58 18.92 27.98
N LYS A 770 -2.07 19.82 27.16
CA LYS A 770 -1.16 20.88 27.58
C LYS A 770 -1.83 21.82 28.56
N GLN A 771 -2.99 22.37 28.19
CA GLN A 771 -3.73 23.34 29.03
C GLN A 771 -4.28 22.69 30.28
N TRP A 772 -4.63 21.40 30.26
CA TRP A 772 -5.05 20.69 31.45
C TRP A 772 -3.92 20.55 32.47
N ARG A 773 -2.72 20.16 32.03
CA ARG A 773 -1.54 20.09 32.90
C ARG A 773 -1.20 21.43 33.51
N GLU A 774 -1.35 22.54 32.78
CA GLU A 774 -1.18 23.90 33.32
C GLU A 774 -2.23 24.24 34.36
N SER A 775 -3.46 23.72 34.25
CA SER A 775 -4.57 24.07 35.15
C SER A 775 -4.60 23.30 36.46
N THR A 776 -3.93 22.14 36.55
CA THR A 776 -4.07 21.26 37.76
C THR A 776 -3.32 21.72 38.99
N CYS A 777 -2.58 22.84 38.94
CA CYS A 777 -1.88 23.42 40.07
C CYS A 777 -2.74 24.54 40.68
N GLY A 778 -3.37 24.31 41.84
CA GLY A 778 -3.96 25.41 42.65
C GLY A 778 -5.49 25.52 42.74
N TRP A 779 -6.23 24.43 42.54
CA TRP A 779 -7.69 24.44 42.66
C TRP A 779 -8.17 24.47 44.12
N GLN A 780 -8.71 25.62 44.59
CA GLN A 780 -9.12 25.75 45.97
C GLN A 780 -10.64 25.85 46.18
N ALA A 781 -11.35 26.70 45.43
CA ALA A 781 -12.76 26.99 45.70
C ALA A 781 -13.70 26.44 44.61
N SER A 782 -13.28 26.42 43.34
CA SER A 782 -14.06 25.93 42.20
C SER A 782 -13.11 25.63 41.06
N TRP A 783 -13.20 24.42 40.52
CA TRP A 783 -12.40 24.04 39.39
C TRP A 783 -12.66 24.90 38.14
N LYS A 784 -13.93 25.27 37.92
CA LYS A 784 -14.31 26.08 36.76
C LYS A 784 -13.79 27.51 36.86
N LYS A 785 -13.80 28.10 38.06
CA LYS A 785 -13.28 29.46 38.27
C LYS A 785 -11.80 29.53 37.94
N PHE A 786 -11.03 28.57 38.39
CA PHE A 786 -9.60 28.53 38.08
C PHE A 786 -9.32 28.40 36.55
N LEU A 787 -10.09 27.56 35.86
CA LEU A 787 -9.99 27.48 34.40
C LEU A 787 -10.37 28.80 33.70
N ILE A 788 -11.37 29.51 34.22
CA ILE A 788 -11.77 30.84 33.72
C ILE A 788 -10.59 31.81 33.85
N ASP A 789 -10.00 31.88 35.05
CA ASP A 789 -8.89 32.78 35.32
C ASP A 789 -7.68 32.46 34.44
N MET A 790 -7.30 31.19 34.33
CA MET A 790 -6.23 30.74 33.44
C MET A 790 -6.52 31.07 31.96
N MET A 791 -7.73 30.79 31.46
CA MET A 791 -8.11 31.09 30.09
C MET A 791 -8.07 32.59 29.82
N TYR A 792 -8.46 33.40 30.78
CA TYR A 792 -8.37 34.85 30.68
C TYR A 792 -6.91 35.33 30.61
N LEU A 793 -6.08 34.91 31.53
CA LEU A 793 -4.66 35.31 31.60
C LEU A 793 -3.85 34.86 30.39
N ARG A 794 -4.13 33.69 29.84
CA ARG A 794 -3.42 33.11 28.67
C ARG A 794 -4.06 33.48 27.33
N GLY A 795 -5.24 34.08 27.31
CA GLY A 795 -6.03 34.32 26.10
C GLY A 795 -6.54 33.02 25.45
N TYR A 796 -6.71 31.97 26.26
CA TYR A 796 -7.24 30.70 25.77
C TYR A 796 -8.73 30.77 25.47
N VAL A 797 -9.16 29.95 24.54
CA VAL A 797 -10.55 29.86 24.08
C VAL A 797 -11.02 28.42 23.95
N SER A 798 -12.32 28.24 24.06
CA SER A 798 -13.04 26.99 23.75
C SER A 798 -13.81 27.13 22.45
N LEU A 799 -13.84 26.08 21.64
CA LEU A 799 -14.67 26.00 20.44
C LEU A 799 -16.08 25.56 20.84
N TYR A 800 -17.08 26.35 20.46
CA TYR A 800 -18.49 26.09 20.75
C TYR A 800 -19.27 25.79 19.47
N PRO A 801 -20.20 24.81 19.50
CA PRO A 801 -21.15 24.61 18.42
C PRO A 801 -22.21 25.74 18.40
N ASN A 802 -22.79 25.96 17.21
CA ASN A 802 -23.87 26.93 17.02
C ASN A 802 -24.88 26.37 16.02
N PHE A 803 -25.96 25.80 16.55
CA PHE A 803 -26.98 25.18 15.70
C PHE A 803 -28.38 25.74 15.97
N PRO A 804 -29.33 25.56 15.04
CA PRO A 804 -30.69 26.05 15.21
C PRO A 804 -31.32 25.56 16.50
N ASN A 805 -32.14 26.39 17.12
CA ASN A 805 -32.80 26.11 18.40
C ASN A 805 -31.82 25.78 19.55
N GLN A 806 -30.56 26.23 19.44
CA GLN A 806 -29.47 25.92 20.34
C GLN A 806 -29.24 24.42 20.54
N ALA A 807 -29.58 23.62 19.50
CA ALA A 807 -29.26 22.20 19.51
C ALA A 807 -27.75 22.00 19.74
N SER A 808 -27.39 21.03 20.53
CA SER A 808 -26.03 20.81 21.01
C SER A 808 -25.64 19.33 20.93
N PHE A 809 -24.36 19.03 21.13
CA PHE A 809 -23.88 17.65 21.19
C PHE A 809 -24.00 17.06 22.60
N SER A 810 -24.29 17.87 23.61
CA SER A 810 -24.65 17.43 24.96
C SER A 810 -25.81 18.23 25.52
N THR A 811 -26.53 17.66 26.47
CA THR A 811 -27.57 18.33 27.25
C THR A 811 -27.43 17.95 28.72
N ASN A 812 -27.81 18.85 29.63
CA ASN A 812 -27.78 18.58 31.07
C ASN A 812 -29.22 18.48 31.59
N HIS A 813 -29.56 17.41 32.29
CA HIS A 813 -30.92 17.14 32.78
C HIS A 813 -31.24 17.75 34.11
N MET A 814 -30.35 18.59 34.69
CA MET A 814 -30.56 19.34 35.95
C MET A 814 -31.12 18.48 37.06
N GLU A 815 -30.42 17.42 37.42
CA GLU A 815 -30.85 16.50 38.46
C GLU A 815 -30.34 16.95 39.87
N PRO A 816 -31.07 16.63 40.99
CA PRO A 816 -30.62 16.94 42.31
C PRO A 816 -29.20 16.43 42.60
N GLY A 817 -28.34 17.28 43.17
CA GLY A 817 -26.94 16.99 43.43
C GLY A 817 -26.25 18.03 44.31
N ALA A 818 -24.95 18.21 44.16
CA ALA A 818 -24.15 19.12 45.01
C ALA A 818 -24.60 20.61 44.94
N HIS A 819 -25.20 21.00 43.80
CA HIS A 819 -25.60 22.39 43.58
C HIS A 819 -27.13 22.61 43.52
N ILE A 820 -27.90 21.53 43.48
CA ILE A 820 -29.37 21.58 43.40
C ILE A 820 -29.90 20.77 44.57
N SER A 821 -30.42 21.48 45.60
CA SER A 821 -31.09 20.84 46.74
C SER A 821 -32.52 20.44 46.36
N ALA A 822 -32.90 19.21 46.72
CA ALA A 822 -34.28 18.75 46.58
C ALA A 822 -35.32 19.61 47.38
N LYS A 823 -34.85 20.42 48.33
CA LYS A 823 -35.67 21.34 49.11
C LYS A 823 -35.82 22.73 48.50
N ASP A 824 -34.91 23.09 47.57
CA ASP A 824 -34.95 24.41 46.91
C ASP A 824 -35.71 24.32 45.58
N ASN A 825 -37.00 23.97 45.66
CA ASN A 825 -37.94 24.01 44.49
C ASN A 825 -38.15 25.42 43.96
N VAL A 826 -37.46 26.45 44.42
CA VAL A 826 -37.42 27.77 43.80
C VAL A 826 -36.21 27.82 42.89
N VAL A 827 -36.29 27.13 41.80
CA VAL A 827 -35.29 27.23 40.71
C VAL A 827 -35.40 28.66 40.16
N LYS A 828 -34.36 29.47 40.41
CA LYS A 828 -34.23 30.84 39.86
C LYS A 828 -34.15 30.85 38.33
N HIS A 829 -34.02 29.70 37.71
CA HIS A 829 -33.93 29.51 36.28
C HIS A 829 -34.83 28.37 35.85
N ASP A 830 -35.46 28.55 34.71
CA ASP A 830 -36.27 27.51 34.07
C ASP A 830 -35.39 26.33 33.65
N LYS A 831 -35.87 25.09 33.80
CA LYS A 831 -35.21 23.87 33.34
C LYS A 831 -34.85 23.95 31.86
N SER A 832 -35.68 24.62 31.06
CA SER A 832 -35.46 24.91 29.65
C SER A 832 -34.21 25.76 29.36
N ASP A 833 -33.62 26.44 30.37
CA ASP A 833 -32.38 27.22 30.23
C ASP A 833 -31.14 26.31 30.18
N PHE A 834 -31.25 25.03 30.54
CA PHE A 834 -30.16 24.08 30.65
C PHE A 834 -30.37 22.82 29.79
N GLU A 835 -31.61 22.30 29.75
CA GLU A 835 -31.96 21.22 28.83
C GLU A 835 -32.09 21.77 27.42
N VAL A 836 -31.13 21.39 26.56
CA VAL A 836 -31.12 21.78 25.13
C VAL A 836 -31.42 20.59 24.27
N PRO A 837 -32.03 20.78 23.09
CA PRO A 837 -32.21 19.67 22.13
C PRO A 837 -30.87 19.05 21.73
N LEU A 838 -30.80 17.73 21.78
CA LEU A 838 -29.64 17.01 21.22
C LEU A 838 -29.69 17.02 19.70
N LEU A 839 -28.53 17.21 19.08
CA LEU A 839 -28.40 17.14 17.64
C LEU A 839 -28.58 15.71 17.16
N GLY A 840 -29.70 15.40 16.54
CA GLY A 840 -30.07 14.06 16.02
C GLY A 840 -29.70 13.81 14.54
N ARG A 841 -29.12 14.81 13.84
CA ARG A 841 -28.73 14.73 12.43
C ARG A 841 -27.29 15.12 12.23
N ASP A 842 -26.77 14.87 11.04
CA ASP A 842 -25.41 15.22 10.70
C ASP A 842 -25.21 16.75 10.78
N PHE A 843 -24.26 17.18 11.60
CA PHE A 843 -23.97 18.60 11.80
C PHE A 843 -23.42 19.29 10.55
N ARG A 844 -22.85 18.54 9.63
CA ARG A 844 -22.32 19.09 8.36
C ARG A 844 -23.40 19.75 7.51
N ASP A 845 -24.62 19.19 7.53
CA ASP A 845 -25.75 19.76 6.79
C ASP A 845 -26.14 21.15 7.30
N LEU A 846 -25.68 21.51 8.48
CA LEU A 846 -25.94 22.78 9.15
C LEU A 846 -24.79 23.77 9.04
N LEU A 847 -23.55 23.29 8.88
CA LEU A 847 -22.37 24.16 8.81
C LEU A 847 -22.33 25.00 7.52
N PRO A 848 -21.69 26.18 7.56
CA PRO A 848 -21.45 26.98 6.37
C PRO A 848 -20.75 26.16 5.28
N ASN A 849 -21.39 26.04 4.11
CA ASN A 849 -20.89 25.22 2.99
C ASN A 849 -20.59 23.74 3.36
N GLY A 850 -21.27 23.19 4.36
CA GLY A 850 -21.15 21.80 4.78
C GLY A 850 -19.83 21.43 5.46
N LYS A 851 -19.02 22.39 5.89
CA LYS A 851 -17.70 22.17 6.49
C LYS A 851 -17.34 23.20 7.55
N LEU A 852 -16.38 22.88 8.42
CA LEU A 852 -15.84 23.80 9.41
C LEU A 852 -15.20 25.03 8.72
N PRO A 853 -15.52 26.27 9.17
CA PRO A 853 -14.91 27.48 8.64
C PRO A 853 -13.41 27.55 8.92
N PRO A 854 -12.63 28.29 8.13
CA PRO A 854 -11.24 28.60 8.49
C PRO A 854 -11.16 29.35 9.83
N VAL A 855 -10.09 29.11 10.63
CA VAL A 855 -9.89 29.74 11.96
C VAL A 855 -10.13 31.25 11.94
N GLY A 856 -9.60 31.95 10.95
CA GLY A 856 -9.74 33.41 10.84
C GLY A 856 -11.16 33.92 10.55
N LYS A 857 -12.12 33.00 10.28
CA LYS A 857 -13.55 33.31 10.12
C LYS A 857 -14.41 32.89 11.32
N LEU A 858 -13.80 32.32 12.36
CA LEU A 858 -14.51 32.00 13.58
C LEU A 858 -14.66 33.27 14.42
N PRO A 859 -15.91 33.71 14.76
CA PRO A 859 -16.11 34.83 15.66
C PRO A 859 -15.67 34.43 17.07
N ALA A 860 -15.14 35.37 17.86
CA ALA A 860 -14.69 35.12 19.20
C ALA A 860 -15.40 36.04 20.24
N LEU A 861 -15.65 35.46 21.40
CA LEU A 861 -16.28 36.11 22.55
C LEU A 861 -15.34 36.15 23.75
N ASN A 862 -15.39 37.25 24.47
CA ASN A 862 -14.80 37.33 25.84
C ASN A 862 -15.72 36.68 26.88
N LEU A 863 -15.31 36.67 28.14
CA LEU A 863 -16.09 36.13 29.26
C LEU A 863 -17.49 36.77 29.46
N PHE A 864 -17.70 37.99 28.95
CA PHE A 864 -18.96 38.74 29.06
C PHE A 864 -19.82 38.58 27.80
N ASN A 865 -19.53 37.60 26.96
CA ASN A 865 -20.22 37.33 25.67
C ASN A 865 -20.18 38.54 24.72
N GLN A 866 -19.12 39.36 24.78
CA GLN A 866 -18.87 40.46 23.86
C GLN A 866 -17.92 40.04 22.74
N ALA A 867 -18.18 40.48 21.51
CA ALA A 867 -17.33 40.22 20.35
C ALA A 867 -15.94 40.83 20.53
N VAL A 868 -14.91 40.05 20.24
CA VAL A 868 -13.52 40.44 20.43
C VAL A 868 -12.60 39.70 19.46
N SER A 869 -11.43 40.22 19.15
CA SER A 869 -10.43 39.49 18.39
C SER A 869 -9.58 38.60 19.33
N LEU A 870 -9.07 37.48 18.81
CA LEU A 870 -8.12 36.62 19.53
C LEU A 870 -6.89 37.43 20.02
N LYS A 871 -6.40 38.36 19.22
CA LYS A 871 -5.34 39.29 19.61
C LYS A 871 -5.74 40.14 20.81
N GLY A 872 -7.00 40.60 20.85
CA GLY A 872 -7.55 41.39 21.95
C GLY A 872 -7.66 40.59 23.23
N LEU A 873 -8.09 39.33 23.19
CA LEU A 873 -8.12 38.43 24.35
C LEU A 873 -6.73 38.24 24.94
N LYS A 874 -5.75 37.97 24.10
CA LYS A 874 -4.36 37.75 24.52
C LYS A 874 -3.75 39.03 25.15
N ALA A 875 -4.00 40.19 24.56
CA ALA A 875 -3.54 41.49 25.10
C ALA A 875 -4.19 41.82 26.44
N ALA A 876 -5.50 41.56 26.59
CA ALA A 876 -6.21 41.79 27.87
C ALA A 876 -5.67 40.90 29.00
N GLY A 877 -5.42 39.61 28.69
CA GLY A 877 -4.84 38.68 29.65
C GLY A 877 -3.43 39.06 30.07
N ALA A 878 -2.58 39.46 29.12
CA ALA A 878 -1.21 39.90 29.37
C ALA A 878 -1.18 41.20 30.24
N LYS A 879 -2.08 42.14 29.96
CA LYS A 879 -2.20 43.35 30.74
C LYS A 879 -2.59 43.05 32.18
N LEU A 880 -3.61 42.23 32.39
CA LEU A 880 -4.03 41.85 33.78
C LEU A 880 -2.90 41.08 34.49
N GLY A 881 -2.17 40.22 33.79
CA GLY A 881 -1.02 39.51 34.33
C GLY A 881 0.06 40.46 34.86
N GLN A 882 0.36 41.51 34.13
CA GLN A 882 1.27 42.57 34.59
C GLN A 882 0.75 43.35 35.79
N ASP A 883 -0.51 43.74 35.74
CA ASP A 883 -1.13 44.56 36.78
C ASP A 883 -1.34 43.80 38.11
N VAL A 884 -1.62 42.49 38.06
CA VAL A 884 -1.95 41.68 39.26
C VAL A 884 -0.73 40.99 39.85
N LEU A 885 0.26 40.65 39.07
CA LEU A 885 1.38 39.79 39.48
C LEU A 885 2.70 40.52 39.58
N GLU A 886 2.78 41.80 39.17
CA GLU A 886 4.00 42.60 39.07
C GLU A 886 5.19 41.87 38.39
N CYS A 887 4.90 40.83 37.63
CA CYS A 887 5.87 40.00 36.96
C CYS A 887 6.17 40.57 35.59
N GLY A 888 7.47 40.75 35.27
CA GLY A 888 7.92 41.12 33.94
C GLY A 888 7.71 40.01 32.89
N ALA A 889 7.79 40.36 31.63
CA ALA A 889 7.54 39.44 30.49
C ALA A 889 8.45 38.19 30.47
N ALA A 890 9.56 38.18 31.21
CA ALA A 890 10.53 37.07 31.32
C ALA A 890 10.40 36.29 32.65
N GLU A 891 9.38 36.55 33.43
CA GLU A 891 9.21 35.97 34.77
C GLU A 891 8.01 35.04 34.79
N VAL A 892 8.11 33.92 35.53
CA VAL A 892 7.05 32.95 35.75
C VAL A 892 6.47 33.12 37.14
N VAL A 893 5.14 33.03 37.20
CA VAL A 893 4.43 33.00 38.47
C VAL A 893 4.70 31.66 39.12
N VAL A 894 5.31 31.70 40.30
CA VAL A 894 5.45 30.51 41.15
C VAL A 894 4.21 30.40 42.02
N VAL A 895 3.47 29.32 41.78
CA VAL A 895 2.29 28.99 42.55
C VAL A 895 2.71 28.05 43.67
N ASP A 896 2.42 28.46 44.92
CA ASP A 896 2.62 27.62 46.09
C ASP A 896 1.76 26.36 46.01
N ARG A 897 2.38 25.17 46.14
CA ARG A 897 1.72 23.88 45.96
C ARG A 897 0.69 23.56 47.06
N GLU A 898 0.84 24.12 48.25
CA GLU A 898 -0.05 23.85 49.38
C GLU A 898 -1.23 24.83 49.43
N THR A 899 -1.00 26.09 49.12
CA THR A 899 -2.03 27.14 49.20
C THR A 899 -2.67 27.45 47.85
N GLY A 900 -2.04 27.09 46.72
CA GLY A 900 -2.51 27.44 45.44
C GLY A 900 -2.48 28.93 45.07
N LEU A 901 -1.82 29.74 45.90
CA LEU A 901 -1.69 31.17 45.69
C LEU A 901 -0.40 31.50 44.96
N ALA A 902 -0.46 32.49 44.08
CA ALA A 902 0.73 33.06 43.47
C ALA A 902 1.58 33.72 44.53
N SER A 903 2.75 33.17 44.84
CA SER A 903 3.58 33.61 45.94
C SER A 903 4.66 34.60 45.54
N HIS A 904 5.21 34.46 44.34
CA HIS A 904 6.23 35.38 43.81
C HIS A 904 6.46 35.11 42.32
N CYS A 905 7.17 36.01 41.64
CA CYS A 905 7.64 35.88 40.30
C CYS A 905 9.06 35.30 40.27
N ALA A 906 9.30 34.23 39.52
CA ALA A 906 10.64 33.69 39.34
C ALA A 906 11.15 33.97 37.90
N LYS A 907 12.41 34.42 37.80
CA LYS A 907 13.10 34.52 36.50
C LYS A 907 13.45 33.13 36.00
N PHE A 908 13.18 32.87 34.73
CA PHE A 908 13.70 31.70 34.02
C PHE A 908 15.18 31.85 33.73
#